data_70562967e524fae75280f9c5d05b8fb1
#
_entry.id   70562967e524fae75280f9c5d05b8fb1
#
_cell.length_a   1.000
_cell.length_b   1.000
_cell.length_c   1.000
_cell.angle_alpha   90.00
_cell.angle_beta   90.00
_cell.angle_gamma   90.00
#
_symmetry.space_group_name_H-M   'P 1'
#
loop_
_entity.id
_entity.type
_entity.pdbx_description
1 polymer ?
#
loop_
_entity_poly.entity_id
_entity_poly.type
_entity_poly.pdbx_seq_one_letter_code
_entity_poly.pdbx_strand_id
1 'polypeptide(L)'
;MHDSQLAQQIARTIADEIGAQPAQARAAIALLDEGASVPFIARYRKEVTGGLDDTQLRNLETRLTYLRELEERRAAILSSIGEQGKLSDELRNEIAAADTKSRLEDLYLPYKPKRRTRAQIAREAGLEPLADGLLADPAQAPEVAAAAFIDADKGVADIKAALEGARAILMERWGEDAALVGELRSWLNDHGVIRAKVAEGKEEAGAKYRDYFDHAEALAKIPSHRLLALFRARREEILYLDLDPGTDAEAGHQYAEGRVARNAGISNEGRPADRWLLDACRLTWRAKLHMHLLLDLFNQAREKAEAEAIAVFGDNLKDLMLAAPAGPRVVLGLDPGIRTGCKIAVVDATGKLVATETIYPHEPKRQWEQSLQTIRTLCMRHNVELIAIGNGTASRETDKLAGEAIALCGATKLQKIVVSEAGASVYSASEFAAKEFPNLDVSLRGAVSIARRLQDPLAELVKIEPKAIGVGQYQHDVDQYRLAKALDARVEDCVNAVGVYVNTASAALLSRVSGLSSTVAENIVRHRDDNGPFKRRKDLLKVPRLGDKTFEQCAGFLRIADGDEPLDMSAVHPEAYPVVERIVANTGKPIRALLGDGSFLRALKPELFTDEQFGVPTVRDILKELEKPGRDPRPEFKAAQFAEGIEDIKHLKPGMVLEGVVSNVAAFGAFVDIGVHQDGLVHISALADTFVKDPRDVVKAGDIVKVKVLEVDVARKRIALTCRLSDTPPPADGTAPSREARGHGGPGQGRRDGGGRGPAAGNNKPRITAPPADNALAAAFARAKRS
;
A
#
# COMPACT_ATOMS: atom_id res chain seq x y z
N MET A 1 -29.64 -21.97 -13.41
CA MET A 1 -29.27 -22.72 -12.18
C MET A 1 -27.77 -22.70 -11.88
N HIS A 2 -26.89 -22.85 -12.89
CA HIS A 2 -25.43 -22.85 -12.69
C HIS A 2 -24.89 -21.51 -12.16
N ASP A 3 -25.32 -20.40 -12.71
CA ASP A 3 -24.91 -19.05 -12.28
C ASP A 3 -25.30 -18.72 -10.83
N SER A 4 -26.45 -19.21 -10.38
CA SER A 4 -26.89 -19.02 -8.99
C SER A 4 -26.04 -19.81 -7.98
N GLN A 5 -25.59 -21.01 -8.34
CA GLN A 5 -24.71 -21.83 -7.51
C GLN A 5 -23.31 -21.23 -7.43
N LEU A 6 -22.78 -20.75 -8.56
CA LEU A 6 -21.50 -20.07 -8.63
C LEU A 6 -21.48 -18.80 -7.76
N ALA A 7 -22.51 -17.96 -7.89
CA ALA A 7 -22.64 -16.76 -7.06
C ALA A 7 -22.69 -17.08 -5.55
N GLN A 8 -23.36 -18.20 -5.18
CA GLN A 8 -23.37 -18.65 -3.79
C GLN A 8 -22.00 -19.13 -3.31
N GLN A 9 -21.25 -19.83 -4.16
CA GLN A 9 -19.90 -20.29 -3.84
C GLN A 9 -18.94 -19.12 -3.66
N ILE A 10 -18.93 -18.15 -4.57
CA ILE A 10 -18.15 -16.92 -4.46
C ILE A 10 -18.47 -16.19 -3.15
N ALA A 11 -19.75 -16.01 -2.84
CA ALA A 11 -20.16 -15.32 -1.62
C ALA A 11 -19.71 -16.06 -0.34
N ARG A 12 -19.70 -17.39 -0.33
CA ARG A 12 -19.17 -18.19 0.80
C ARG A 12 -17.66 -18.00 0.97
N THR A 13 -16.91 -18.15 -0.12
CA THR A 13 -15.45 -17.98 -0.10
C THR A 13 -15.07 -16.58 0.44
N ILE A 14 -15.73 -15.55 -0.07
CA ILE A 14 -15.47 -14.18 0.38
C ILE A 14 -15.85 -14.02 1.87
N ALA A 15 -17.01 -14.54 2.28
CA ALA A 15 -17.47 -14.43 3.67
C ALA A 15 -16.46 -15.04 4.65
N ASP A 16 -15.94 -16.22 4.32
CA ASP A 16 -14.94 -16.91 5.15
C ASP A 16 -13.64 -16.07 5.24
N GLU A 17 -13.20 -15.45 4.13
CA GLU A 17 -11.99 -14.63 4.08
C GLU A 17 -12.11 -13.32 4.87
N ILE A 18 -13.28 -12.67 4.87
CA ILE A 18 -13.50 -11.38 5.58
C ILE A 18 -14.10 -11.54 6.97
N GLY A 19 -14.32 -12.77 7.44
CA GLY A 19 -14.91 -13.06 8.75
C GLY A 19 -16.38 -12.68 8.86
N ALA A 20 -17.15 -12.84 7.77
CA ALA A 20 -18.58 -12.50 7.69
C ALA A 20 -19.46 -13.73 7.45
N GLN A 21 -20.79 -13.55 7.49
CA GLN A 21 -21.74 -14.59 7.11
C GLN A 21 -21.98 -14.58 5.59
N PRO A 22 -22.21 -15.73 4.94
CA PRO A 22 -22.47 -15.80 3.50
C PRO A 22 -23.66 -14.93 3.03
N ALA A 23 -24.65 -14.73 3.90
CA ALA A 23 -25.79 -13.87 3.61
C ALA A 23 -25.38 -12.39 3.51
N GLN A 24 -24.48 -11.93 4.40
CA GLN A 24 -23.94 -10.58 4.39
C GLN A 24 -23.13 -10.30 3.13
N ALA A 25 -22.24 -11.25 2.76
CA ALA A 25 -21.45 -11.13 1.53
C ALA A 25 -22.34 -11.07 0.29
N ARG A 26 -23.37 -11.92 0.20
CA ARG A 26 -24.34 -11.88 -0.93
C ARG A 26 -25.07 -10.56 -1.03
N ALA A 27 -25.52 -10.03 0.10
CA ALA A 27 -26.22 -8.74 0.14
C ALA A 27 -25.32 -7.59 -0.33
N ALA A 28 -24.06 -7.58 0.14
CA ALA A 28 -23.08 -6.59 -0.28
C ALA A 28 -22.71 -6.71 -1.78
N ILE A 29 -22.55 -7.93 -2.29
CA ILE A 29 -22.30 -8.18 -3.72
C ILE A 29 -23.45 -7.64 -4.57
N ALA A 30 -24.71 -7.90 -4.18
CA ALA A 30 -25.87 -7.40 -4.90
C ALA A 30 -25.89 -5.87 -4.96
N LEU A 31 -25.62 -5.19 -3.85
CA LEU A 31 -25.55 -3.73 -3.81
C LEU A 31 -24.40 -3.17 -4.71
N LEU A 32 -23.24 -3.81 -4.71
CA LEU A 32 -22.13 -3.43 -5.60
C LEU A 32 -22.48 -3.64 -7.08
N ASP A 33 -23.16 -4.74 -7.41
CA ASP A 33 -23.60 -5.02 -8.77
C ASP A 33 -24.69 -4.04 -9.27
N GLU A 34 -25.49 -3.50 -8.36
CA GLU A 34 -26.44 -2.40 -8.62
C GLU A 34 -25.72 -1.05 -8.79
N GLY A 35 -24.42 -1.00 -8.53
CA GLY A 35 -23.56 0.20 -8.66
C GLY A 35 -23.54 1.08 -7.42
N ALA A 36 -23.87 0.56 -6.24
CA ALA A 36 -23.68 1.26 -4.98
C ALA A 36 -22.17 1.32 -4.63
N SER A 37 -21.72 2.45 -4.13
CA SER A 37 -20.32 2.61 -3.70
C SER A 37 -20.07 2.01 -2.32
N VAL A 38 -18.82 1.62 -2.05
CA VAL A 38 -18.44 1.08 -0.74
C VAL A 38 -18.76 2.03 0.43
N PRO A 39 -18.44 3.35 0.38
CA PRO A 39 -18.81 4.26 1.47
C PRO A 39 -20.33 4.34 1.73
N PHE A 40 -21.13 4.31 0.68
CA PHE A 40 -22.60 4.31 0.80
C PHE A 40 -23.11 3.03 1.47
N ILE A 41 -22.63 1.88 1.04
CA ILE A 41 -23.02 0.56 1.62
C ILE A 41 -22.63 0.52 3.10
N ALA A 42 -21.37 0.86 3.44
CA ALA A 42 -20.85 0.83 4.80
C ALA A 42 -21.65 1.71 5.77
N ARG A 43 -22.13 2.85 5.28
CA ARG A 43 -22.79 3.83 6.14
C ARG A 43 -24.31 3.72 6.16
N TYR A 44 -24.94 3.46 5.03
CA TYR A 44 -26.40 3.58 4.86
C TYR A 44 -27.12 2.28 4.52
N ARG A 45 -26.42 1.15 4.43
CA ARG A 45 -27.01 -0.17 4.13
C ARG A 45 -26.61 -1.24 5.17
N LYS A 46 -26.42 -0.81 6.42
CA LYS A 46 -25.95 -1.69 7.53
C LYS A 46 -26.90 -2.83 7.83
N GLU A 47 -28.21 -2.58 7.79
CA GLU A 47 -29.24 -3.61 8.01
C GLU A 47 -29.15 -4.70 6.94
N VAL A 48 -28.99 -4.31 5.70
CA VAL A 48 -28.94 -5.24 4.56
C VAL A 48 -27.67 -6.08 4.59
N THR A 49 -26.53 -5.47 4.96
CA THR A 49 -25.22 -6.13 5.01
C THR A 49 -24.88 -6.71 6.38
N GLY A 50 -25.76 -6.54 7.37
CA GLY A 50 -25.49 -7.00 8.74
C GLY A 50 -24.29 -6.30 9.38
N GLY A 51 -24.00 -5.04 8.98
CA GLY A 51 -23.00 -4.19 9.59
C GLY A 51 -21.57 -4.40 9.09
N LEU A 52 -21.35 -4.85 7.86
CA LEU A 52 -20.01 -4.89 7.25
C LEU A 52 -19.41 -3.48 7.21
N ASP A 53 -18.15 -3.36 7.65
CA ASP A 53 -17.41 -2.11 7.63
C ASP A 53 -16.75 -1.83 6.27
N ASP A 54 -16.18 -0.64 6.12
CA ASP A 54 -15.51 -0.18 4.88
C ASP A 54 -14.32 -1.07 4.53
N THR A 55 -13.56 -1.55 5.49
CA THR A 55 -12.41 -2.44 5.25
C THR A 55 -12.87 -3.80 4.73
N GLN A 56 -13.90 -4.37 5.35
CA GLN A 56 -14.49 -5.64 4.90
C GLN A 56 -15.09 -5.50 3.49
N LEU A 57 -15.79 -4.40 3.21
CA LEU A 57 -16.38 -4.14 1.89
C LEU A 57 -15.34 -3.90 0.80
N ARG A 58 -14.24 -3.19 1.08
CA ARG A 58 -13.12 -3.01 0.12
C ARG A 58 -12.40 -4.33 -0.16
N ASN A 59 -12.22 -5.17 0.86
CA ASN A 59 -11.65 -6.50 0.69
C ASN A 59 -12.60 -7.38 -0.15
N LEU A 60 -13.91 -7.33 0.13
CA LEU A 60 -14.94 -8.03 -0.63
C LEU A 60 -14.92 -7.59 -2.11
N GLU A 61 -14.92 -6.29 -2.41
CA GLU A 61 -14.88 -5.74 -3.77
C GLU A 61 -13.65 -6.25 -4.55
N THR A 62 -12.48 -6.21 -3.90
CA THR A 62 -11.23 -6.68 -4.49
C THR A 62 -11.26 -8.18 -4.76
N ARG A 63 -11.75 -8.94 -3.78
CA ARG A 63 -11.79 -10.40 -3.86
C ARG A 63 -12.86 -10.89 -4.85
N LEU A 64 -13.99 -10.20 -4.91
CA LEU A 64 -15.04 -10.46 -5.89
C LEU A 64 -14.53 -10.36 -7.34
N THR A 65 -13.79 -9.30 -7.63
CA THR A 65 -13.16 -9.11 -8.94
C THR A 65 -12.23 -10.28 -9.27
N TYR A 66 -11.35 -10.66 -8.34
CA TYR A 66 -10.43 -11.79 -8.52
C TYR A 66 -11.16 -13.12 -8.77
N LEU A 67 -12.18 -13.43 -7.96
CA LEU A 67 -12.92 -14.70 -8.08
C LEU A 67 -13.71 -14.76 -9.38
N ARG A 68 -14.31 -13.65 -9.83
CA ARG A 68 -14.98 -13.58 -11.13
C ARG A 68 -14.02 -13.84 -12.29
N GLU A 69 -12.86 -13.23 -12.27
CA GLU A 69 -11.79 -13.49 -13.27
C GLU A 69 -11.30 -14.94 -13.22
N LEU A 70 -11.21 -15.53 -12.01
CA LEU A 70 -10.85 -16.95 -11.83
C LEU A 70 -11.88 -17.87 -12.49
N GLU A 71 -13.18 -17.60 -12.28
CA GLU A 71 -14.27 -18.38 -12.87
C GLU A 71 -14.37 -18.22 -14.39
N GLU A 72 -14.21 -17.01 -14.88
CA GLU A 72 -14.13 -16.76 -16.32
C GLU A 72 -12.97 -17.55 -16.95
N ARG A 73 -11.80 -17.52 -16.31
CA ARG A 73 -10.64 -18.28 -16.76
C ARG A 73 -10.89 -19.79 -16.70
N ARG A 74 -11.55 -20.28 -15.65
CA ARG A 74 -11.97 -21.70 -15.49
C ARG A 74 -12.86 -22.14 -16.64
N ALA A 75 -13.89 -21.36 -16.95
CA ALA A 75 -14.81 -21.64 -18.04
C ALA A 75 -14.09 -21.71 -19.40
N ALA A 76 -13.18 -20.75 -19.66
CA ALA A 76 -12.38 -20.73 -20.87
C ALA A 76 -11.47 -21.98 -21.02
N ILE A 77 -10.86 -22.44 -19.91
CA ILE A 77 -10.02 -23.64 -19.87
C ILE A 77 -10.87 -24.89 -20.14
N LEU A 78 -12.02 -25.03 -19.48
CA LEU A 78 -12.93 -26.16 -19.68
C LEU A 78 -13.41 -26.25 -21.14
N SER A 79 -13.77 -25.10 -21.75
CA SER A 79 -14.15 -25.03 -23.18
C SER A 79 -13.00 -25.50 -24.08
N SER A 80 -11.80 -24.94 -23.86
CA SER A 80 -10.61 -25.26 -24.69
C SER A 80 -10.22 -26.74 -24.64
N ILE A 81 -10.30 -27.36 -23.45
CA ILE A 81 -9.98 -28.80 -23.30
C ILE A 81 -11.12 -29.65 -23.86
N GLY A 82 -12.37 -29.21 -23.69
CA GLY A 82 -13.56 -29.87 -24.25
C GLY A 82 -13.55 -29.92 -25.78
N GLU A 83 -13.20 -28.82 -26.44
CA GLU A 83 -13.03 -28.72 -27.87
C GLU A 83 -11.94 -29.67 -28.44
N GLN A 84 -10.94 -29.97 -27.62
CA GLN A 84 -9.90 -30.95 -27.95
C GLN A 84 -10.35 -32.41 -27.72
N GLY A 85 -11.53 -32.65 -27.15
CA GLY A 85 -12.05 -33.99 -26.81
C GLY A 85 -11.25 -34.70 -25.69
N LYS A 86 -10.51 -33.93 -24.86
CA LYS A 86 -9.59 -34.47 -23.82
C LYS A 86 -10.09 -34.24 -22.38
N LEU A 87 -11.29 -33.70 -22.21
CA LEU A 87 -11.85 -33.38 -20.88
C LEU A 87 -12.46 -34.63 -20.25
N SER A 88 -11.73 -35.29 -19.34
CA SER A 88 -12.27 -36.38 -18.51
C SER A 88 -13.06 -35.81 -17.31
N ASP A 89 -13.86 -36.66 -16.66
CA ASP A 89 -14.62 -36.28 -15.46
C ASP A 89 -13.69 -35.98 -14.27
N GLU A 90 -12.56 -36.71 -14.13
CA GLU A 90 -11.56 -36.47 -13.12
C GLU A 90 -10.90 -35.11 -13.31
N LEU A 91 -10.47 -34.78 -14.53
CA LEU A 91 -9.86 -33.48 -14.85
C LEU A 91 -10.85 -32.33 -14.65
N ARG A 92 -12.12 -32.53 -15.03
CA ARG A 92 -13.19 -31.57 -14.78
C ARG A 92 -13.33 -31.26 -13.29
N ASN A 93 -13.30 -32.30 -12.45
CA ASN A 93 -13.40 -32.14 -10.99
C ASN A 93 -12.17 -31.45 -10.41
N GLU A 94 -10.96 -31.78 -10.88
CA GLU A 94 -9.72 -31.09 -10.46
C GLU A 94 -9.72 -29.61 -10.84
N ILE A 95 -10.13 -29.27 -12.07
CA ILE A 95 -10.28 -27.88 -12.54
C ILE A 95 -11.33 -27.16 -11.71
N ALA A 96 -12.45 -27.81 -11.37
CA ALA A 96 -13.48 -27.23 -10.53
C ALA A 96 -13.01 -26.96 -9.10
N ALA A 97 -12.15 -27.81 -8.57
CA ALA A 97 -11.59 -27.69 -7.21
C ALA A 97 -10.42 -26.70 -7.11
N ALA A 98 -9.84 -26.23 -8.23
CA ALA A 98 -8.73 -25.31 -8.22
C ALA A 98 -9.14 -23.93 -7.65
N ASP A 99 -8.49 -23.47 -6.60
CA ASP A 99 -8.79 -22.23 -5.84
C ASP A 99 -7.94 -21.03 -6.24
N THR A 100 -6.93 -21.26 -7.08
CA THR A 100 -5.98 -20.24 -7.55
C THR A 100 -5.79 -20.28 -9.06
N LYS A 101 -5.45 -19.12 -9.65
CA LYS A 101 -5.09 -19.02 -11.08
C LYS A 101 -3.89 -19.91 -11.41
N SER A 102 -2.89 -19.97 -10.51
CA SER A 102 -1.69 -20.84 -10.72
C SER A 102 -2.08 -22.30 -10.84
N ARG A 103 -2.94 -22.81 -9.94
CA ARG A 103 -3.40 -24.21 -10.01
C ARG A 103 -4.20 -24.50 -11.28
N LEU A 104 -5.02 -23.55 -11.72
CA LEU A 104 -5.76 -23.67 -12.99
C LEU A 104 -4.81 -23.74 -14.19
N GLU A 105 -3.79 -22.91 -14.23
CA GLU A 105 -2.80 -22.89 -15.32
C GLU A 105 -1.95 -24.18 -15.32
N ASP A 106 -1.61 -24.73 -14.14
CA ASP A 106 -0.92 -26.00 -14.04
C ASP A 106 -1.73 -27.14 -14.66
N LEU A 107 -3.03 -27.23 -14.33
CA LEU A 107 -3.93 -28.24 -14.88
C LEU A 107 -4.17 -28.05 -16.38
N TYR A 108 -4.12 -26.82 -16.86
CA TYR A 108 -4.25 -26.50 -18.29
C TYR A 108 -2.98 -26.72 -19.10
N LEU A 109 -1.80 -26.70 -18.47
CA LEU A 109 -0.50 -26.70 -19.15
C LEU A 109 -0.33 -27.82 -20.19
N PRO A 110 -0.74 -29.08 -19.94
CA PRO A 110 -0.67 -30.17 -20.94
C PRO A 110 -1.54 -29.95 -22.17
N TYR A 111 -2.64 -29.19 -22.03
CA TYR A 111 -3.65 -28.98 -23.06
C TYR A 111 -3.53 -27.63 -23.78
N LYS A 112 -2.68 -26.73 -23.24
CA LYS A 112 -2.48 -25.40 -23.81
C LYS A 112 -1.88 -25.48 -25.20
N PRO A 113 -2.47 -24.82 -26.22
CA PRO A 113 -1.90 -24.79 -27.56
C PRO A 113 -0.45 -24.28 -27.52
N LYS A 114 0.48 -25.07 -27.98
CA LYS A 114 1.91 -24.77 -27.98
C LYS A 114 2.44 -24.68 -29.40
N ARG A 115 3.54 -23.93 -29.56
CA ARG A 115 4.37 -24.09 -30.76
C ARG A 115 4.95 -25.51 -30.76
N ARG A 116 5.24 -26.07 -31.96
CA ARG A 116 5.80 -27.41 -32.13
C ARG A 116 7.03 -27.61 -31.23
N THR A 117 6.87 -28.44 -30.17
CA THR A 117 7.92 -28.71 -29.18
C THR A 117 8.85 -29.85 -29.67
N ARG A 118 10.04 -29.96 -29.04
CA ARG A 118 10.93 -31.11 -29.32
C ARG A 118 10.26 -32.46 -29.01
N ALA A 119 9.44 -32.50 -27.95
CA ALA A 119 8.67 -33.70 -27.60
C ALA A 119 7.60 -34.03 -28.66
N GLN A 120 6.92 -33.01 -29.18
CA GLN A 120 5.95 -33.20 -30.26
C GLN A 120 6.61 -33.70 -31.54
N ILE A 121 7.76 -33.12 -31.92
CA ILE A 121 8.55 -33.61 -33.07
C ILE A 121 8.95 -35.05 -32.87
N ALA A 122 9.36 -35.44 -31.65
CA ALA A 122 9.74 -36.83 -31.30
C ALA A 122 8.54 -37.79 -31.36
N ARG A 123 7.33 -37.37 -30.94
CA ARG A 123 6.10 -38.15 -31.08
C ARG A 123 5.72 -38.35 -32.57
N GLU A 124 5.81 -37.29 -33.35
CA GLU A 124 5.57 -37.34 -34.82
C GLU A 124 6.57 -38.25 -35.52
N ALA A 125 7.83 -38.36 -35.02
CA ALA A 125 8.83 -39.28 -35.47
C ALA A 125 8.60 -40.73 -35.00
N GLY A 126 7.62 -40.98 -34.12
CA GLY A 126 7.28 -42.32 -33.61
C GLY A 126 8.15 -42.79 -32.45
N LEU A 127 8.74 -41.88 -31.65
CA LEU A 127 9.63 -42.21 -30.54
C LEU A 127 8.91 -42.44 -29.19
N GLU A 128 7.60 -42.27 -29.11
CA GLU A 128 6.83 -42.46 -27.88
C GLU A 128 6.88 -43.90 -27.35
N PRO A 129 6.78 -44.97 -28.21
CA PRO A 129 6.94 -46.33 -27.75
C PRO A 129 8.34 -46.66 -27.20
N LEU A 130 9.41 -46.00 -27.67
CA LEU A 130 10.74 -46.11 -27.10
C LEU A 130 10.78 -45.50 -25.67
N ALA A 131 10.20 -44.33 -25.48
CA ALA A 131 10.14 -43.69 -24.19
C ALA A 131 9.33 -44.50 -23.16
N ASP A 132 8.18 -45.02 -23.57
CA ASP A 132 7.31 -45.83 -22.73
C ASP A 132 7.91 -47.21 -22.44
N GLY A 133 8.56 -47.82 -23.44
CA GLY A 133 9.23 -49.11 -23.29
C GLY A 133 10.37 -49.08 -22.29
N LEU A 134 11.23 -48.06 -22.35
CA LEU A 134 12.33 -47.89 -21.37
C LEU A 134 11.86 -47.56 -19.98
N LEU A 135 10.71 -46.85 -19.86
CA LEU A 135 10.11 -46.58 -18.57
C LEU A 135 9.44 -47.82 -17.96
N ALA A 136 8.74 -48.60 -18.76
CA ALA A 136 8.01 -49.79 -18.31
C ALA A 136 8.97 -50.96 -17.99
N ASP A 137 10.06 -51.11 -18.75
CA ASP A 137 11.07 -52.17 -18.56
C ASP A 137 12.51 -51.61 -18.56
N PRO A 138 12.97 -51.08 -17.40
CA PRO A 138 14.33 -50.56 -17.25
C PRO A 138 15.46 -51.62 -17.38
N ALA A 139 15.17 -52.91 -17.51
CA ALA A 139 16.17 -53.95 -17.78
C ALA A 139 16.69 -53.90 -19.23
N GLN A 140 16.01 -53.19 -20.12
CA GLN A 140 16.44 -52.98 -21.50
C GLN A 140 17.62 -52.00 -21.56
N ALA A 141 18.64 -52.31 -22.33
CA ALA A 141 19.71 -51.35 -22.62
C ALA A 141 19.17 -50.24 -23.57
N PRO A 142 19.26 -48.96 -23.18
CA PRO A 142 18.67 -47.83 -23.97
C PRO A 142 19.19 -47.79 -25.40
N GLU A 143 20.49 -48.05 -25.62
CA GLU A 143 21.10 -48.01 -26.94
C GLU A 143 20.59 -49.15 -27.85
N VAL A 144 20.36 -50.36 -27.29
CA VAL A 144 19.81 -51.48 -28.01
C VAL A 144 18.36 -51.25 -28.39
N ALA A 145 17.54 -50.74 -27.43
CA ALA A 145 16.14 -50.40 -27.67
C ALA A 145 16.00 -49.28 -28.72
N ALA A 146 16.85 -48.26 -28.67
CA ALA A 146 16.81 -47.11 -29.60
C ALA A 146 17.20 -47.48 -31.03
N ALA A 147 18.04 -48.52 -31.27
CA ALA A 147 18.46 -48.93 -32.60
C ALA A 147 17.31 -49.25 -33.55
N ALA A 148 16.17 -49.75 -33.01
CA ALA A 148 14.96 -50.08 -33.78
C ALA A 148 14.17 -48.86 -34.24
N PHE A 149 14.47 -47.66 -33.71
CA PHE A 149 13.74 -46.44 -34.01
C PHE A 149 14.52 -45.42 -34.85
N ILE A 150 15.66 -45.85 -35.43
CA ILE A 150 16.42 -45.01 -36.36
C ILE A 150 15.65 -44.91 -37.67
N ASP A 151 15.33 -43.67 -38.08
CA ASP A 151 14.57 -43.35 -39.26
C ASP A 151 15.03 -41.97 -39.79
N ALA A 152 15.92 -41.94 -40.75
CA ALA A 152 16.48 -40.71 -41.31
C ALA A 152 15.41 -39.84 -42.00
N ASP A 153 14.38 -40.47 -42.58
CA ASP A 153 13.28 -39.74 -43.28
C ASP A 153 12.38 -38.98 -42.26
N LYS A 154 12.35 -39.47 -41.00
CA LYS A 154 11.66 -38.80 -39.88
C LYS A 154 12.57 -37.94 -39.03
N GLY A 155 13.82 -37.73 -39.44
CA GLY A 155 14.79 -36.90 -38.73
C GLY A 155 15.48 -37.60 -37.56
N VAL A 156 15.38 -38.93 -37.44
CA VAL A 156 16.05 -39.72 -36.40
C VAL A 156 17.27 -40.38 -37.00
N ALA A 157 18.38 -39.67 -37.10
CA ALA A 157 19.55 -40.09 -37.85
C ALA A 157 20.39 -41.21 -37.17
N ASP A 158 20.33 -41.28 -35.85
CA ASP A 158 21.16 -42.21 -35.03
C ASP A 158 20.51 -42.56 -33.66
N ILE A 159 21.14 -43.45 -32.95
CA ILE A 159 20.71 -43.86 -31.60
C ILE A 159 20.63 -42.70 -30.65
N LYS A 160 21.54 -41.73 -30.73
CA LYS A 160 21.56 -40.56 -29.89
C LYS A 160 20.34 -39.69 -30.12
N ALA A 161 20.00 -39.45 -31.38
CA ALA A 161 18.79 -38.69 -31.75
C ALA A 161 17.51 -39.38 -31.28
N ALA A 162 17.40 -40.70 -31.36
CA ALA A 162 16.29 -41.47 -30.87
C ALA A 162 16.16 -41.34 -29.33
N LEU A 163 17.26 -41.49 -28.58
CA LEU A 163 17.25 -41.33 -27.13
C LEU A 163 16.99 -39.91 -26.67
N GLU A 164 17.49 -38.88 -27.36
CA GLU A 164 17.18 -37.48 -27.07
C GLU A 164 15.70 -37.16 -27.30
N GLY A 165 15.11 -37.71 -28.38
CA GLY A 165 13.69 -37.56 -28.65
C GLY A 165 12.80 -38.24 -27.61
N ALA A 166 13.11 -39.51 -27.26
CA ALA A 166 12.42 -40.23 -26.19
C ALA A 166 12.53 -39.48 -24.83
N ARG A 167 13.71 -38.96 -24.50
CA ARG A 167 13.93 -38.15 -23.31
C ARG A 167 13.08 -36.88 -23.33
N ALA A 168 13.01 -36.18 -24.47
CA ALA A 168 12.21 -34.97 -24.59
C ALA A 168 10.70 -35.22 -24.32
N ILE A 169 10.19 -36.39 -24.72
CA ILE A 169 8.81 -36.83 -24.43
C ILE A 169 8.61 -37.01 -22.92
N LEU A 170 9.50 -37.75 -22.25
CA LEU A 170 9.40 -37.96 -20.79
C LEU A 170 9.53 -36.66 -20.01
N MET A 171 10.50 -35.82 -20.37
CA MET A 171 10.68 -34.49 -19.75
C MET A 171 9.45 -33.58 -19.91
N GLU A 172 8.75 -33.65 -21.04
CA GLU A 172 7.51 -32.88 -21.23
C GLU A 172 6.39 -33.45 -20.34
N ARG A 173 6.20 -34.77 -20.34
CA ARG A 173 5.20 -35.47 -19.54
C ARG A 173 5.34 -35.16 -18.04
N TRP A 174 6.54 -35.32 -17.48
CA TRP A 174 6.79 -35.03 -16.05
C TRP A 174 6.80 -33.55 -15.73
N GLY A 175 7.28 -32.71 -16.64
CA GLY A 175 7.31 -31.26 -16.46
C GLY A 175 5.95 -30.57 -16.54
N GLU A 176 4.92 -31.30 -16.95
CA GLU A 176 3.53 -30.85 -17.09
C GLU A 176 2.56 -31.59 -16.14
N ASP A 177 3.11 -32.43 -15.26
CA ASP A 177 2.34 -33.04 -14.18
C ASP A 177 1.96 -31.99 -13.14
N ALA A 178 0.69 -31.62 -13.08
CA ALA A 178 0.19 -30.55 -12.22
C ALA A 178 0.35 -30.85 -10.72
N ALA A 179 0.36 -32.14 -10.31
CA ALA A 179 0.56 -32.53 -8.92
C ALA A 179 2.03 -32.34 -8.52
N LEU A 180 2.96 -32.82 -9.36
CA LEU A 180 4.40 -32.66 -9.16
C LEU A 180 4.81 -31.17 -9.17
N VAL A 181 4.30 -30.40 -10.14
CA VAL A 181 4.56 -28.95 -10.24
C VAL A 181 4.09 -28.23 -8.99
N GLY A 182 2.87 -28.52 -8.52
CA GLY A 182 2.31 -27.91 -7.30
C GLY A 182 3.09 -28.27 -6.03
N GLU A 183 3.51 -29.54 -5.89
CA GLU A 183 4.33 -30.00 -4.78
C GLU A 183 5.70 -29.31 -4.76
N LEU A 184 6.40 -29.29 -5.88
CA LEU A 184 7.72 -28.66 -6.00
C LEU A 184 7.64 -27.13 -5.82
N ARG A 185 6.55 -26.50 -6.29
CA ARG A 185 6.30 -25.07 -6.04
C ARG A 185 6.16 -24.76 -4.56
N SER A 186 5.33 -25.52 -3.84
CA SER A 186 5.16 -25.33 -2.40
C SER A 186 6.48 -25.54 -1.65
N TRP A 187 7.18 -26.60 -1.97
CA TRP A 187 8.47 -26.89 -1.36
C TRP A 187 9.51 -25.78 -1.62
N LEU A 188 9.61 -25.30 -2.87
CA LEU A 188 10.54 -24.24 -3.25
C LEU A 188 10.17 -22.90 -2.64
N ASN A 189 8.87 -22.60 -2.45
CA ASN A 189 8.40 -21.43 -1.73
C ASN A 189 8.88 -21.41 -0.27
N ASP A 190 8.82 -22.56 0.40
CA ASP A 190 9.16 -22.67 1.82
C ASP A 190 10.67 -22.74 2.10
N HIS A 191 11.43 -23.33 1.18
CA HIS A 191 12.86 -23.60 1.36
C HIS A 191 13.76 -22.77 0.45
N GLY A 192 13.22 -22.14 -0.59
CA GLY A 192 13.96 -21.36 -1.58
C GLY A 192 14.68 -20.17 -0.98
N VAL A 193 15.89 -19.93 -1.47
CA VAL A 193 16.74 -18.81 -1.06
C VAL A 193 17.00 -17.92 -2.28
N ILE A 194 16.52 -16.69 -2.22
CA ILE A 194 16.85 -15.66 -3.23
C ILE A 194 18.32 -15.37 -3.10
N ARG A 195 19.05 -15.49 -4.20
CA ARG A 195 20.42 -15.07 -4.30
C ARG A 195 20.56 -13.93 -5.27
N ALA A 196 21.20 -12.83 -4.80
CA ALA A 196 21.52 -11.68 -5.62
C ALA A 196 23.02 -11.56 -5.79
N LYS A 197 23.48 -11.31 -7.02
CA LYS A 197 24.87 -11.03 -7.34
C LYS A 197 24.94 -9.82 -8.26
N VAL A 198 25.99 -8.96 -8.04
CA VAL A 198 26.22 -7.83 -8.93
C VAL A 198 26.64 -8.31 -10.32
N ALA A 199 26.14 -7.66 -11.35
CA ALA A 199 26.55 -7.90 -12.73
C ALA A 199 27.98 -7.37 -12.93
N GLU A 200 28.78 -8.09 -13.71
CA GLU A 200 30.17 -7.75 -13.98
C GLU A 200 30.30 -6.31 -14.52
N GLY A 201 31.17 -5.53 -13.90
CA GLY A 201 31.41 -4.13 -14.28
C GLY A 201 30.31 -3.13 -13.87
N LYS A 202 29.34 -3.52 -13.06
CA LYS A 202 28.23 -2.66 -12.58
C LYS A 202 28.39 -2.15 -11.15
N GLU A 203 29.52 -2.39 -10.50
CA GLU A 203 29.76 -2.08 -9.08
C GLU A 203 29.66 -0.57 -8.80
N GLU A 204 30.22 0.28 -9.66
CA GLU A 204 30.15 1.73 -9.50
C GLU A 204 28.73 2.27 -9.81
N ALA A 205 28.15 1.85 -10.93
CA ALA A 205 26.80 2.26 -11.32
C ALA A 205 25.75 1.79 -10.30
N GLY A 206 26.00 0.62 -9.70
CA GLY A 206 25.15 0.00 -8.70
C GLY A 206 25.43 0.38 -7.25
N ALA A 207 26.24 1.40 -6.95
CA ALA A 207 26.70 1.73 -5.60
C ALA A 207 25.56 1.86 -4.57
N LYS A 208 24.35 2.28 -5.00
CA LYS A 208 23.16 2.35 -4.15
C LYS A 208 22.59 0.98 -3.72
N TYR A 209 23.02 -0.12 -4.40
CA TYR A 209 22.63 -1.51 -4.11
C TYR A 209 23.78 -2.34 -3.53
N ARG A 210 24.86 -1.71 -3.06
CA ARG A 210 26.07 -2.39 -2.58
C ARG A 210 25.77 -3.45 -1.53
N ASP A 211 24.78 -3.22 -0.67
CA ASP A 211 24.37 -4.16 0.39
C ASP A 211 23.79 -5.46 -0.17
N TYR A 212 23.47 -5.50 -1.47
CA TYR A 212 22.88 -6.66 -2.17
C TYR A 212 23.81 -7.26 -3.23
N PHE A 213 25.07 -6.85 -3.32
CA PHE A 213 26.01 -7.34 -4.34
C PHE A 213 26.35 -8.81 -4.18
N ASP A 214 26.27 -9.35 -2.96
CA ASP A 214 26.33 -10.76 -2.63
C ASP A 214 25.36 -11.02 -1.47
N HIS A 215 24.09 -11.19 -1.81
CA HIS A 215 23.02 -11.31 -0.82
C HIS A 215 22.27 -12.62 -0.99
N ALA A 216 21.95 -13.26 0.12
CA ALA A 216 21.15 -14.47 0.16
C ALA A 216 20.12 -14.39 1.29
N GLU A 217 18.83 -14.58 0.95
CA GLU A 217 17.74 -14.52 1.92
C GLU A 217 16.60 -15.48 1.54
N ALA A 218 15.99 -16.12 2.55
CA ALA A 218 14.88 -17.04 2.33
C ALA A 218 13.67 -16.32 1.70
N LEU A 219 13.13 -16.87 0.60
CA LEU A 219 11.97 -16.31 -0.12
C LEU A 219 10.77 -16.08 0.80
N ALA A 220 10.48 -17.05 1.67
CA ALA A 220 9.33 -16.98 2.59
C ALA A 220 9.48 -15.90 3.69
N LYS A 221 10.68 -15.35 3.90
CA LYS A 221 10.98 -14.42 5.01
C LYS A 221 11.41 -13.03 4.57
N ILE A 222 11.71 -12.86 3.28
CA ILE A 222 12.19 -11.58 2.77
C ILE A 222 11.12 -10.49 2.91
N PRO A 223 11.42 -9.32 3.51
CA PRO A 223 10.47 -8.21 3.58
C PRO A 223 10.16 -7.63 2.20
N SER A 224 8.93 -7.19 1.99
CA SER A 224 8.43 -6.67 0.71
C SER A 224 9.27 -5.51 0.17
N HIS A 225 9.68 -4.58 1.02
CA HIS A 225 10.52 -3.44 0.60
C HIS A 225 11.90 -3.87 0.08
N ARG A 226 12.49 -4.91 0.65
CA ARG A 226 13.78 -5.46 0.21
C ARG A 226 13.63 -6.20 -1.12
N LEU A 227 12.57 -6.98 -1.22
CA LEU A 227 12.25 -7.70 -2.45
C LEU A 227 12.04 -6.74 -3.64
N LEU A 228 11.29 -5.66 -3.44
CA LEU A 228 11.11 -4.62 -4.45
C LEU A 228 12.42 -3.92 -4.82
N ALA A 229 13.31 -3.69 -3.85
CA ALA A 229 14.65 -3.14 -4.12
C ALA A 229 15.50 -4.08 -4.99
N LEU A 230 15.46 -5.39 -4.73
CA LEU A 230 16.14 -6.40 -5.54
C LEU A 230 15.58 -6.46 -6.97
N PHE A 231 14.25 -6.46 -7.14
CA PHE A 231 13.63 -6.44 -8.46
C PHE A 231 13.91 -5.16 -9.23
N ARG A 232 13.98 -4.00 -8.56
CA ARG A 232 14.42 -2.75 -9.18
C ARG A 232 15.84 -2.86 -9.68
N ALA A 233 16.76 -3.36 -8.85
CA ALA A 233 18.17 -3.52 -9.22
C ALA A 233 18.35 -4.51 -10.40
N ARG A 234 17.53 -5.57 -10.46
CA ARG A 234 17.48 -6.50 -11.61
C ARG A 234 16.97 -5.78 -12.87
N ARG A 235 15.92 -4.98 -12.78
CA ARG A 235 15.37 -4.20 -13.91
C ARG A 235 16.36 -3.15 -14.42
N GLU A 236 17.18 -2.57 -13.51
CA GLU A 236 18.27 -1.66 -13.86
C GLU A 236 19.54 -2.39 -14.34
N GLU A 237 19.49 -3.72 -14.49
CA GLU A 237 20.60 -4.58 -14.92
C GLU A 237 21.86 -4.46 -14.03
N ILE A 238 21.66 -4.18 -12.75
CA ILE A 238 22.71 -4.09 -11.74
C ILE A 238 22.93 -5.44 -11.05
N LEU A 239 21.83 -6.16 -10.77
CA LEU A 239 21.87 -7.44 -10.06
C LEU A 239 21.30 -8.56 -10.94
N TYR A 240 21.94 -9.71 -10.88
CA TYR A 240 21.33 -10.99 -11.24
C TYR A 240 20.64 -11.57 -10.02
N LEU A 241 19.40 -12.06 -10.23
CA LEU A 241 18.65 -12.75 -9.20
C LEU A 241 18.40 -14.18 -9.61
N ASP A 242 18.65 -15.10 -8.69
CA ASP A 242 18.35 -16.51 -8.81
C ASP A 242 17.61 -17.02 -7.57
N LEU A 243 17.00 -18.18 -7.65
CA LEU A 243 16.32 -18.86 -6.56
C LEU A 243 16.96 -20.23 -6.34
N ASP A 244 17.88 -20.31 -5.39
CA ASP A 244 18.49 -21.57 -4.99
C ASP A 244 17.44 -22.44 -4.28
N PRO A 245 17.40 -23.76 -4.54
CA PRO A 245 16.45 -24.67 -3.92
C PRO A 245 16.85 -25.05 -2.48
N GLY A 246 17.21 -24.07 -1.66
CA GLY A 246 17.61 -24.20 -0.26
C GLY A 246 18.94 -23.54 0.06
N THR A 247 19.34 -23.60 1.33
CA THR A 247 20.61 -23.03 1.81
C THR A 247 21.84 -23.77 1.23
N ASP A 248 21.72 -25.07 1.03
CA ASP A 248 22.61 -25.89 0.22
C ASP A 248 21.91 -26.18 -1.11
N ALA A 249 22.30 -25.44 -2.14
CA ALA A 249 21.65 -25.49 -3.44
C ALA A 249 21.76 -26.88 -4.10
N GLU A 250 22.92 -27.58 -3.95
CA GLU A 250 23.09 -28.87 -4.57
C GLU A 250 22.26 -29.96 -3.87
N ALA A 251 22.20 -29.95 -2.54
CA ALA A 251 21.31 -30.84 -1.80
C ALA A 251 19.84 -30.59 -2.15
N GLY A 252 19.45 -29.33 -2.34
CA GLY A 252 18.11 -28.96 -2.77
C GLY A 252 17.79 -29.44 -4.20
N HIS A 253 18.74 -29.31 -5.13
CA HIS A 253 18.57 -29.86 -6.46
C HIS A 253 18.39 -31.38 -6.42
N GLN A 254 19.24 -32.11 -5.66
CA GLN A 254 19.13 -33.55 -5.52
C GLN A 254 17.78 -33.97 -4.91
N TYR A 255 17.28 -33.23 -3.94
CA TYR A 255 15.96 -33.48 -3.38
C TYR A 255 14.86 -33.37 -4.46
N ALA A 256 14.86 -32.29 -5.24
CA ALA A 256 13.87 -32.08 -6.29
C ALA A 256 13.97 -33.11 -7.42
N GLU A 257 15.18 -33.46 -7.84
CA GLU A 257 15.45 -34.57 -8.79
C GLU A 257 14.87 -35.89 -8.27
N GLY A 258 15.08 -36.19 -6.98
CA GLY A 258 14.52 -37.38 -6.31
C GLY A 258 12.98 -37.34 -6.24
N ARG A 259 12.35 -36.14 -6.15
CA ARG A 259 10.88 -36.00 -6.21
C ARG A 259 10.34 -36.29 -7.61
N VAL A 260 11.02 -35.82 -8.66
CA VAL A 260 10.67 -36.14 -10.05
C VAL A 260 10.79 -37.67 -10.28
N ALA A 261 11.89 -38.28 -9.85
CA ALA A 261 12.08 -39.70 -9.98
C ALA A 261 11.01 -40.54 -9.25
N ARG A 262 10.67 -40.16 -8.02
CA ARG A 262 9.61 -40.82 -7.23
C ARG A 262 8.24 -40.70 -7.91
N ASN A 263 7.90 -39.54 -8.40
CA ASN A 263 6.64 -39.30 -9.11
C ASN A 263 6.55 -40.12 -10.39
N ALA A 264 7.69 -40.30 -11.08
CA ALA A 264 7.82 -41.12 -12.28
C ALA A 264 7.93 -42.62 -12.00
N GLY A 265 7.99 -43.05 -10.73
CA GLY A 265 8.16 -44.46 -10.34
C GLY A 265 9.57 -45.04 -10.64
N ILE A 266 10.59 -44.15 -10.70
CA ILE A 266 11.98 -44.52 -11.08
C ILE A 266 12.83 -44.68 -9.82
N SER A 267 13.55 -45.81 -9.74
CA SER A 267 14.53 -46.11 -8.71
C SER A 267 15.86 -46.59 -9.35
N ASN A 268 16.95 -46.38 -8.65
CA ASN A 268 18.26 -46.91 -9.08
C ASN A 268 18.48 -48.30 -8.49
N GLU A 269 18.25 -49.31 -9.28
CA GLU A 269 18.44 -50.74 -8.93
C GLU A 269 19.59 -51.35 -9.68
N GLY A 270 20.37 -50.55 -10.42
CA GLY A 270 21.50 -51.00 -11.22
C GLY A 270 21.11 -51.64 -12.56
N ARG A 271 19.87 -51.41 -13.03
CA ARG A 271 19.37 -51.84 -14.34
C ARG A 271 19.96 -50.99 -15.47
N PRO A 272 20.08 -51.47 -16.68
CA PRO A 272 20.72 -50.78 -17.82
C PRO A 272 20.12 -49.40 -18.10
N ALA A 273 18.80 -49.23 -18.02
CA ALA A 273 18.13 -47.94 -18.29
C ALA A 273 18.07 -46.97 -17.09
N ASP A 274 18.36 -47.40 -15.86
CA ASP A 274 18.20 -46.57 -14.65
C ASP A 274 18.99 -45.27 -14.74
N ARG A 275 20.23 -45.32 -15.21
CA ARG A 275 21.07 -44.12 -15.35
C ARG A 275 20.47 -43.11 -16.33
N TRP A 276 19.98 -43.58 -17.47
CA TRP A 276 19.37 -42.75 -18.51
C TRP A 276 18.05 -42.12 -18.03
N LEU A 277 17.20 -42.88 -17.32
CA LEU A 277 15.94 -42.41 -16.73
C LEU A 277 16.21 -41.40 -15.63
N LEU A 278 17.17 -41.64 -14.73
CA LEU A 278 17.52 -40.68 -13.69
C LEU A 278 18.12 -39.38 -14.27
N ASP A 279 18.89 -39.48 -15.37
CA ASP A 279 19.37 -38.29 -16.07
C ASP A 279 18.22 -37.52 -16.73
N ALA A 280 17.20 -38.20 -17.24
CA ALA A 280 15.98 -37.55 -17.71
C ALA A 280 15.23 -36.84 -16.59
N CYS A 281 15.15 -37.43 -15.38
CA CYS A 281 14.56 -36.75 -14.19
C CYS A 281 15.36 -35.51 -13.79
N ARG A 282 16.70 -35.62 -13.73
CA ARG A 282 17.60 -34.51 -13.46
C ARG A 282 17.41 -33.37 -14.44
N LEU A 283 17.33 -33.65 -15.73
CA LEU A 283 17.11 -32.65 -16.77
C LEU A 283 15.71 -32.07 -16.72
N THR A 284 14.68 -32.85 -16.37
CA THR A 284 13.32 -32.33 -16.14
C THR A 284 13.32 -31.24 -15.08
N TRP A 285 14.01 -31.48 -13.95
CA TRP A 285 14.14 -30.46 -12.91
C TRP A 285 15.00 -29.29 -13.37
N ARG A 286 16.28 -29.51 -13.68
CA ARG A 286 17.25 -28.43 -13.90
C ARG A 286 16.97 -27.58 -15.13
N ALA A 287 16.51 -28.19 -16.23
CA ALA A 287 16.33 -27.49 -17.51
C ALA A 287 14.90 -27.02 -17.76
N LYS A 288 13.88 -27.48 -17.01
CA LYS A 288 12.48 -27.15 -17.26
C LYS A 288 11.78 -26.65 -16.01
N LEU A 289 11.65 -27.47 -14.95
CA LEU A 289 10.84 -27.16 -13.80
C LEU A 289 11.43 -26.04 -12.94
N HIS A 290 12.73 -26.06 -12.64
CA HIS A 290 13.34 -25.05 -11.78
C HIS A 290 13.17 -23.65 -12.33
N MET A 291 13.43 -23.43 -13.61
CA MET A 291 13.26 -22.11 -14.25
C MET A 291 11.79 -21.67 -14.29
N HIS A 292 10.88 -22.61 -14.58
CA HIS A 292 9.44 -22.34 -14.58
C HIS A 292 8.96 -21.90 -13.17
N LEU A 293 9.31 -22.66 -12.15
CA LEU A 293 8.93 -22.38 -10.76
C LEU A 293 9.59 -21.11 -10.20
N LEU A 294 10.85 -20.84 -10.56
CA LEU A 294 11.54 -19.60 -10.22
C LEU A 294 10.76 -18.38 -10.71
N LEU A 295 10.37 -18.38 -11.99
CA LEU A 295 9.63 -17.27 -12.59
C LEU A 295 8.25 -17.09 -11.94
N ASP A 296 7.56 -18.19 -11.68
CA ASP A 296 6.24 -18.18 -11.05
C ASP A 296 6.32 -17.65 -9.60
N LEU A 297 7.23 -18.16 -8.79
CA LEU A 297 7.42 -17.73 -7.41
C LEU A 297 7.89 -16.27 -7.31
N PHE A 298 8.77 -15.83 -8.22
CA PHE A 298 9.17 -14.42 -8.29
C PHE A 298 8.00 -13.50 -8.65
N ASN A 299 7.10 -13.93 -9.54
CA ASN A 299 5.90 -13.17 -9.86
C ASN A 299 4.94 -13.10 -8.68
N GLN A 300 4.67 -14.22 -8.01
CA GLN A 300 3.82 -14.27 -6.82
C GLN A 300 4.39 -13.41 -5.67
N ALA A 301 5.68 -13.52 -5.41
CA ALA A 301 6.35 -12.73 -4.38
C ALA A 301 6.33 -11.23 -4.71
N ARG A 302 6.50 -10.87 -5.99
CA ARG A 302 6.40 -9.48 -6.46
C ARG A 302 4.99 -8.94 -6.27
N GLU A 303 3.96 -9.67 -6.69
CA GLU A 303 2.55 -9.24 -6.53
C GLU A 303 2.18 -8.98 -5.07
N LYS A 304 2.66 -9.84 -4.17
CA LYS A 304 2.48 -9.67 -2.72
C LYS A 304 3.19 -8.42 -2.21
N ALA A 305 4.45 -8.22 -2.62
CA ALA A 305 5.25 -7.08 -2.21
C ALA A 305 4.69 -5.75 -2.75
N GLU A 306 4.20 -5.74 -3.99
CA GLU A 306 3.52 -4.60 -4.60
C GLU A 306 2.22 -4.26 -3.84
N ALA A 307 1.41 -5.26 -3.48
CA ALA A 307 0.17 -5.06 -2.73
C ALA A 307 0.44 -4.39 -1.37
N GLU A 308 1.48 -4.84 -0.64
CA GLU A 308 1.87 -4.22 0.64
C GLU A 308 2.37 -2.78 0.44
N ALA A 309 3.20 -2.52 -0.56
CA ALA A 309 3.67 -1.17 -0.86
C ALA A 309 2.53 -0.21 -1.24
N ILE A 310 1.55 -0.69 -2.01
CA ILE A 310 0.34 0.08 -2.37
C ILE A 310 -0.50 0.38 -1.13
N ALA A 311 -0.68 -0.59 -0.22
CA ALA A 311 -1.42 -0.39 1.02
C ALA A 311 -0.75 0.68 1.89
N VAL A 312 0.58 0.60 2.09
CA VAL A 312 1.36 1.62 2.83
C VAL A 312 1.19 3.01 2.23
N PHE A 313 1.24 3.13 0.91
CA PHE A 313 1.00 4.42 0.25
C PHE A 313 -0.42 4.93 0.52
N GLY A 314 -1.42 4.07 0.38
CA GLY A 314 -2.83 4.41 0.64
C GLY A 314 -3.04 4.91 2.07
N ASP A 315 -2.40 4.29 3.05
CA ASP A 315 -2.50 4.68 4.46
C ASP A 315 -1.80 6.02 4.72
N ASN A 316 -0.60 6.24 4.19
CA ASN A 316 0.09 7.54 4.29
C ASN A 316 -0.71 8.66 3.62
N LEU A 317 -1.32 8.39 2.47
CA LEU A 317 -2.20 9.33 1.79
C LEU A 317 -3.42 9.67 2.65
N LYS A 318 -4.07 8.67 3.25
CA LYS A 318 -5.20 8.85 4.17
C LYS A 318 -4.82 9.74 5.35
N ASP A 319 -3.69 9.47 6.00
CA ASP A 319 -3.22 10.25 7.14
C ASP A 319 -2.97 11.71 6.75
N LEU A 320 -2.37 11.95 5.58
CA LEU A 320 -2.14 13.29 5.08
C LEU A 320 -3.44 14.04 4.76
N MET A 321 -4.42 13.37 4.14
CA MET A 321 -5.70 13.96 3.79
C MET A 321 -6.58 14.24 5.02
N LEU A 322 -6.49 13.37 6.04
CA LEU A 322 -7.23 13.50 7.29
C LEU A 322 -6.45 14.25 8.38
N ALA A 323 -5.35 14.93 8.05
CA ALA A 323 -4.64 15.79 8.97
C ALA A 323 -5.53 16.95 9.46
N ALA A 324 -5.23 17.47 10.67
CA ALA A 324 -6.02 18.49 11.33
C ALA A 324 -6.12 19.78 10.51
N PRO A 325 -7.32 20.25 10.13
CA PRO A 325 -7.48 21.51 9.42
C PRO A 325 -7.34 22.69 10.40
N ALA A 326 -6.60 23.74 10.00
CA ALA A 326 -6.54 24.97 10.78
C ALA A 326 -7.86 25.80 10.70
N GLY A 327 -8.72 25.45 9.75
CA GLY A 327 -10.02 26.10 9.56
C GLY A 327 -9.95 27.47 8.87
N PRO A 328 -11.03 28.27 8.97
CA PRO A 328 -11.19 29.51 8.23
C PRO A 328 -10.35 30.66 8.84
N ARG A 329 -9.04 30.63 8.63
CA ARG A 329 -8.07 31.63 9.09
C ARG A 329 -7.36 32.26 7.91
N VAL A 330 -6.87 33.50 8.10
CA VAL A 330 -6.01 34.15 7.11
C VAL A 330 -4.62 33.57 7.16
N VAL A 331 -4.16 33.00 6.06
CA VAL A 331 -2.87 32.27 5.98
C VAL A 331 -1.96 32.91 4.94
N LEU A 332 -0.69 33.11 5.32
CA LEU A 332 0.38 33.43 4.40
C LEU A 332 1.17 32.16 4.09
N GLY A 333 1.16 31.71 2.84
CA GLY A 333 1.91 30.57 2.35
C GLY A 333 3.28 30.96 1.81
N LEU A 334 4.31 30.25 2.24
CA LEU A 334 5.68 30.38 1.75
C LEU A 334 6.05 29.09 1.02
N ASP A 335 6.36 29.22 -0.28
CA ASP A 335 6.94 28.14 -1.08
C ASP A 335 8.45 28.41 -1.19
N PRO A 336 9.28 27.65 -0.45
CA PRO A 336 10.71 27.90 -0.36
C PRO A 336 11.44 27.69 -1.70
N GLY A 337 12.38 28.59 -2.03
CA GLY A 337 13.17 28.43 -3.25
C GLY A 337 14.46 29.23 -3.19
N ILE A 338 15.60 28.59 -3.49
CA ILE A 338 16.93 29.20 -3.43
C ILE A 338 17.15 30.14 -4.63
N ARG A 339 17.15 29.57 -5.84
CA ARG A 339 17.49 30.32 -7.06
C ARG A 339 16.36 31.18 -7.58
N THR A 340 15.15 30.65 -7.57
CA THR A 340 13.95 31.31 -8.10
C THR A 340 13.29 32.25 -7.12
N GLY A 341 13.79 32.35 -5.89
CA GLY A 341 13.22 33.09 -4.77
C GLY A 341 12.10 32.32 -4.06
N CYS A 342 11.77 32.74 -2.83
CA CYS A 342 10.62 32.23 -2.09
C CYS A 342 9.35 32.91 -2.59
N LYS A 343 8.33 32.14 -2.95
CA LYS A 343 7.03 32.62 -3.38
C LYS A 343 6.12 32.80 -2.19
N ILE A 344 5.41 33.90 -2.16
CA ILE A 344 4.43 34.22 -1.12
C ILE A 344 3.05 34.31 -1.72
N ALA A 345 2.08 33.71 -1.05
CA ALA A 345 0.66 33.91 -1.31
C ALA A 345 -0.08 34.14 0.00
N VAL A 346 -0.95 35.14 0.06
CA VAL A 346 -1.86 35.35 1.18
C VAL A 346 -3.26 34.93 0.76
N VAL A 347 -3.87 34.04 1.54
CA VAL A 347 -5.27 33.65 1.35
C VAL A 347 -6.10 34.11 2.55
N ASP A 348 -7.33 34.59 2.28
CA ASP A 348 -8.26 34.97 3.33
C ASP A 348 -8.91 33.74 3.99
N ALA A 349 -9.76 33.96 4.97
CA ALA A 349 -10.46 32.90 5.71
C ALA A 349 -11.33 31.98 4.83
N THR A 350 -11.69 32.42 3.61
CA THR A 350 -12.44 31.60 2.64
C THR A 350 -11.54 30.84 1.65
N GLY A 351 -10.21 31.00 1.76
CA GLY A 351 -9.24 30.42 0.84
C GLY A 351 -9.06 31.22 -0.46
N LYS A 352 -9.65 32.45 -0.55
CA LYS A 352 -9.45 33.32 -1.71
C LYS A 352 -8.09 33.98 -1.67
N LEU A 353 -7.37 33.95 -2.80
CA LEU A 353 -6.10 34.65 -2.96
C LEU A 353 -6.29 36.17 -2.89
N VAL A 354 -5.57 36.84 -1.98
CA VAL A 354 -5.68 38.31 -1.77
C VAL A 354 -4.36 39.04 -2.06
N ALA A 355 -3.21 38.40 -1.96
CA ALA A 355 -1.91 38.99 -2.29
C ALA A 355 -0.90 37.92 -2.70
N THR A 356 0.06 38.33 -3.55
CA THR A 356 1.22 37.50 -3.93
C THR A 356 2.47 38.36 -4.02
N GLU A 357 3.62 37.75 -3.68
CA GLU A 357 4.95 38.41 -3.81
C GLU A 357 6.01 37.32 -4.05
N THR A 358 7.19 37.74 -4.50
CA THR A 358 8.39 36.90 -4.56
C THR A 358 9.53 37.60 -3.85
N ILE A 359 10.12 36.92 -2.87
CA ILE A 359 11.25 37.42 -2.09
C ILE A 359 12.51 36.59 -2.35
N TYR A 360 13.68 37.20 -2.12
CA TYR A 360 14.96 36.57 -2.41
C TYR A 360 15.90 36.61 -1.19
N PRO A 361 15.55 35.95 -0.08
CA PRO A 361 16.35 35.97 1.14
C PRO A 361 17.67 35.21 0.99
N HIS A 362 17.72 34.22 0.09
CA HIS A 362 18.87 33.31 -0.06
C HIS A 362 19.84 33.74 -1.17
N GLU A 363 20.97 33.03 -1.28
CA GLU A 363 21.92 33.23 -2.37
C GLU A 363 21.25 33.05 -3.75
N PRO A 364 21.65 33.79 -4.76
CA PRO A 364 22.75 34.76 -4.79
C PRO A 364 22.38 36.18 -4.36
N LYS A 365 21.08 36.53 -4.23
CA LYS A 365 20.64 37.90 -3.97
C LYS A 365 20.74 38.34 -2.51
N ARG A 366 20.65 37.46 -1.52
CA ARG A 366 20.79 37.70 -0.07
C ARG A 366 19.98 38.90 0.45
N GLN A 367 18.78 39.12 -0.03
CA GLN A 367 17.91 40.23 0.35
C GLN A 367 17.10 39.89 1.64
N TRP A 368 17.81 39.51 2.71
CA TRP A 368 17.19 39.06 3.97
C TRP A 368 16.29 40.10 4.60
N GLU A 369 16.84 41.29 4.86
CA GLU A 369 16.13 42.37 5.52
C GLU A 369 14.92 42.87 4.71
N GLN A 370 15.09 43.01 3.38
CA GLN A 370 13.98 43.37 2.49
C GLN A 370 12.88 42.31 2.56
N SER A 371 13.24 41.03 2.61
CA SER A 371 12.29 39.90 2.71
C SER A 371 11.52 39.93 4.03
N LEU A 372 12.19 40.23 5.15
CA LEU A 372 11.56 40.41 6.45
C LEU A 372 10.52 41.53 6.41
N GLN A 373 10.86 42.70 5.86
CA GLN A 373 9.90 43.82 5.77
C GLN A 373 8.70 43.51 4.86
N THR A 374 8.92 42.75 3.79
CA THR A 374 7.83 42.30 2.90
C THR A 374 6.87 41.39 3.63
N ILE A 375 7.37 40.36 4.32
CA ILE A 375 6.54 39.43 5.09
C ILE A 375 5.76 40.20 6.18
N ARG A 376 6.45 41.06 6.95
CA ARG A 376 5.83 41.90 7.97
C ARG A 376 4.69 42.73 7.41
N THR A 377 4.95 43.41 6.28
CA THR A 377 3.95 44.32 5.64
C THR A 377 2.69 43.51 5.22
N LEU A 378 2.88 42.34 4.62
CA LEU A 378 1.77 41.50 4.23
C LEU A 378 1.00 40.97 5.45
N CYS A 379 1.70 40.50 6.50
CA CYS A 379 1.08 40.01 7.73
C CYS A 379 0.21 41.12 8.39
N MET A 380 0.74 42.33 8.49
CA MET A 380 -0.01 43.46 9.10
C MET A 380 -1.17 43.94 8.23
N ARG A 381 -0.96 44.06 6.90
CA ARG A 381 -1.99 44.53 5.96
C ARG A 381 -3.20 43.63 5.91
N HIS A 382 -2.99 42.33 5.93
CA HIS A 382 -4.03 41.31 5.73
C HIS A 382 -4.46 40.63 7.03
N ASN A 383 -3.96 41.07 8.19
CA ASN A 383 -4.25 40.44 9.49
C ASN A 383 -3.98 38.93 9.48
N VAL A 384 -2.81 38.52 8.99
CA VAL A 384 -2.42 37.11 8.90
C VAL A 384 -2.36 36.50 10.29
N GLU A 385 -2.97 35.32 10.44
CA GLU A 385 -2.99 34.54 11.69
C GLU A 385 -1.96 33.42 11.70
N LEU A 386 -1.71 32.83 10.52
CA LEU A 386 -0.79 31.70 10.35
C LEU A 386 0.14 31.89 9.16
N ILE A 387 1.39 31.46 9.31
CA ILE A 387 2.36 31.36 8.21
C ILE A 387 2.59 29.87 7.92
N ALA A 388 2.17 29.40 6.74
CA ALA A 388 2.40 28.07 6.24
C ALA A 388 3.71 28.02 5.43
N ILE A 389 4.64 27.14 5.76
CA ILE A 389 5.95 27.02 5.11
C ILE A 389 6.04 25.65 4.47
N GLY A 390 6.29 25.56 3.16
CA GLY A 390 6.54 24.30 2.47
C GLY A 390 7.79 23.59 3.03
N ASN A 391 7.73 22.25 3.13
CA ASN A 391 8.82 21.45 3.68
C ASN A 391 9.90 21.05 2.67
N GLY A 392 10.00 21.73 1.53
CA GLY A 392 10.98 21.47 0.49
C GLY A 392 12.37 22.10 0.72
N THR A 393 13.10 22.29 -0.38
CA THR A 393 14.44 22.86 -0.35
C THR A 393 14.43 24.28 0.23
N ALA A 394 15.32 24.62 1.17
CA ALA A 394 15.40 25.88 1.91
C ALA A 394 14.22 26.12 2.90
N SER A 395 13.48 25.08 3.27
CA SER A 395 12.39 25.18 4.25
C SER A 395 12.89 25.74 5.60
N ARG A 396 14.06 25.33 6.06
CA ARG A 396 14.63 25.74 7.36
C ARG A 396 15.03 27.21 7.39
N GLU A 397 15.71 27.65 6.34
CA GLU A 397 16.10 29.05 6.19
C GLU A 397 14.84 29.92 6.08
N THR A 398 13.81 29.44 5.39
CA THR A 398 12.52 30.12 5.28
C THR A 398 11.76 30.11 6.61
N ASP A 399 11.85 29.03 7.39
CA ASP A 399 11.29 28.94 8.74
C ASP A 399 11.93 29.93 9.70
N LYS A 400 13.28 30.08 9.63
CA LYS A 400 14.01 31.09 10.39
C LYS A 400 13.56 32.50 9.99
N LEU A 401 13.48 32.78 8.68
CA LEU A 401 13.01 34.07 8.16
C LEU A 401 11.60 34.42 8.68
N ALA A 402 10.69 33.42 8.66
CA ALA A 402 9.33 33.59 9.17
C ALA A 402 9.33 33.88 10.70
N GLY A 403 10.19 33.19 11.47
CA GLY A 403 10.35 33.42 12.90
C GLY A 403 10.82 34.85 13.22
N GLU A 404 11.82 35.34 12.52
CA GLU A 404 12.31 36.72 12.65
C GLU A 404 11.22 37.73 12.23
N ALA A 405 10.46 37.46 11.16
CA ALA A 405 9.37 38.32 10.73
C ALA A 405 8.24 38.37 11.77
N ILE A 406 7.90 37.25 12.42
CA ILE A 406 6.91 37.21 13.51
C ILE A 406 7.38 38.07 14.69
N ALA A 407 8.65 37.97 15.09
CA ALA A 407 9.22 38.78 16.16
C ALA A 407 9.11 40.28 15.84
N LEU A 408 9.36 40.68 14.58
CA LEU A 408 9.22 42.06 14.12
C LEU A 408 7.75 42.57 14.06
N CYS A 409 6.79 41.66 13.92
CA CYS A 409 5.37 42.02 13.92
C CYS A 409 4.88 42.37 15.33
N GLY A 410 5.52 41.89 16.41
CA GLY A 410 5.08 42.05 17.79
C GLY A 410 3.72 41.40 18.07
N ALA A 411 3.24 40.55 17.17
CA ALA A 411 1.92 39.92 17.24
C ALA A 411 2.01 38.57 17.99
N THR A 412 1.53 38.56 19.22
CA THR A 412 1.57 37.38 20.10
C THR A 412 0.73 36.17 19.61
N LYS A 413 -0.12 36.34 18.60
CA LYS A 413 -1.01 35.30 18.06
C LYS A 413 -0.59 34.75 16.71
N LEU A 414 0.40 35.36 16.02
CA LEU A 414 0.89 34.91 14.73
C LEU A 414 1.80 33.70 14.93
N GLN A 415 1.49 32.59 14.28
CA GLN A 415 2.23 31.32 14.38
C GLN A 415 2.73 30.88 13.02
N LYS A 416 3.86 30.19 12.98
CA LYS A 416 4.40 29.55 11.78
C LYS A 416 4.27 28.04 11.87
N ILE A 417 4.01 27.38 10.73
CA ILE A 417 3.80 25.93 10.67
C ILE A 417 4.42 25.42 9.37
N VAL A 418 5.22 24.36 9.49
CA VAL A 418 5.73 23.67 8.32
C VAL A 418 4.65 22.73 7.79
N VAL A 419 4.38 22.83 6.49
CA VAL A 419 3.32 22.07 5.80
C VAL A 419 3.96 21.22 4.70
N SER A 420 3.49 19.99 4.53
CA SER A 420 3.92 19.15 3.41
C SER A 420 3.59 19.83 2.06
N GLU A 421 4.57 20.05 1.21
CA GLU A 421 4.38 20.57 -0.15
C GLU A 421 4.26 19.46 -1.20
N ALA A 422 4.14 18.19 -0.76
CA ALA A 422 4.02 17.03 -1.63
C ALA A 422 2.95 17.24 -2.71
N GLY A 423 3.32 17.10 -3.99
CA GLY A 423 2.45 17.32 -5.14
C GLY A 423 2.11 18.78 -5.48
N ALA A 424 2.57 19.79 -4.70
CA ALA A 424 2.26 21.21 -4.98
C ALA A 424 2.81 21.67 -6.35
N SER A 425 3.97 21.19 -6.75
CA SER A 425 4.55 21.46 -8.07
C SER A 425 3.72 20.86 -9.20
N VAL A 426 3.18 19.66 -9.01
CA VAL A 426 2.29 19.01 -9.99
C VAL A 426 0.98 19.77 -10.11
N TYR A 427 0.40 20.17 -8.96
CA TYR A 427 -0.79 21.02 -8.96
C TYR A 427 -0.53 22.32 -9.71
N SER A 428 0.53 23.05 -9.41
CA SER A 428 0.81 24.37 -10.01
C SER A 428 0.91 24.33 -11.54
N ALA A 429 1.43 23.23 -12.11
CA ALA A 429 1.53 22.99 -13.54
C ALA A 429 0.27 22.36 -14.17
N SER A 430 -0.72 21.98 -13.40
CA SER A 430 -1.92 21.30 -13.86
C SER A 430 -2.86 22.23 -14.65
N GLU A 431 -3.66 21.63 -15.55
CA GLU A 431 -4.76 22.31 -16.22
C GLU A 431 -5.80 22.84 -15.23
N PHE A 432 -6.03 22.12 -14.14
CA PHE A 432 -6.92 22.53 -13.07
C PHE A 432 -6.48 23.86 -12.44
N ALA A 433 -5.20 23.95 -12.05
CA ALA A 433 -4.65 25.19 -11.47
C ALA A 433 -4.61 26.34 -12.49
N ALA A 434 -4.41 26.03 -13.77
CA ALA A 434 -4.48 27.03 -14.84
C ALA A 434 -5.89 27.62 -15.00
N LYS A 435 -6.93 26.80 -14.88
CA LYS A 435 -8.34 27.27 -14.88
C LYS A 435 -8.69 28.01 -13.59
N GLU A 436 -8.21 27.56 -12.45
CA GLU A 436 -8.46 28.21 -11.15
C GLU A 436 -7.76 29.60 -11.06
N PHE A 437 -6.58 29.72 -11.63
CA PHE A 437 -5.75 30.93 -11.61
C PHE A 437 -5.22 31.29 -13.01
N PRO A 438 -6.07 31.73 -13.93
CA PRO A 438 -5.67 31.99 -15.33
C PRO A 438 -4.64 33.11 -15.46
N ASN A 439 -4.65 34.08 -14.54
CA ASN A 439 -3.79 35.26 -14.58
C ASN A 439 -2.61 35.19 -13.59
N LEU A 440 -2.45 34.07 -12.88
CA LEU A 440 -1.37 33.91 -11.91
C LEU A 440 -0.22 33.09 -12.49
N ASP A 441 1.00 33.57 -12.30
CA ASP A 441 2.20 32.85 -12.68
C ASP A 441 2.23 31.45 -12.05
N VAL A 442 2.66 30.45 -12.84
CA VAL A 442 2.72 29.05 -12.44
C VAL A 442 3.50 28.88 -11.12
N SER A 443 4.63 29.63 -10.97
CA SER A 443 5.47 29.53 -9.80
C SER A 443 4.83 29.99 -8.49
N LEU A 444 3.79 30.83 -8.54
CA LEU A 444 3.06 31.36 -7.39
C LEU A 444 1.91 30.44 -6.92
N ARG A 445 1.40 29.59 -7.82
CA ARG A 445 0.29 28.68 -7.50
C ARG A 445 0.64 27.67 -6.42
N GLY A 446 1.91 27.27 -6.33
CA GLY A 446 2.43 26.39 -5.26
C GLY A 446 2.24 27.01 -3.87
N ALA A 447 2.58 28.28 -3.71
CA ALA A 447 2.41 28.98 -2.43
C ALA A 447 0.93 29.13 -2.03
N VAL A 448 0.02 29.31 -3.00
CA VAL A 448 -1.44 29.30 -2.73
C VAL A 448 -1.87 27.93 -2.21
N SER A 449 -1.41 26.85 -2.86
CA SER A 449 -1.73 25.49 -2.43
C SER A 449 -1.21 25.20 -1.02
N ILE A 450 0.03 25.60 -0.69
CA ILE A 450 0.63 25.45 0.65
C ILE A 450 -0.24 26.19 1.71
N ALA A 451 -0.69 27.41 1.43
CA ALA A 451 -1.54 28.15 2.35
C ALA A 451 -2.89 27.47 2.58
N ARG A 452 -3.55 27.03 1.51
CA ARG A 452 -4.87 26.38 1.57
C ARG A 452 -4.82 24.99 2.21
N ARG A 453 -3.71 24.24 2.04
CA ARG A 453 -3.52 22.96 2.74
C ARG A 453 -3.52 23.10 4.24
N LEU A 454 -3.02 24.22 4.76
CA LEU A 454 -3.08 24.46 6.20
C LEU A 454 -4.53 24.73 6.64
N GLN A 455 -5.31 25.45 5.82
CA GLN A 455 -6.73 25.67 6.12
C GLN A 455 -7.52 24.35 6.09
N ASP A 456 -7.42 23.58 5.01
CA ASP A 456 -8.05 22.27 4.88
C ASP A 456 -7.24 21.35 3.95
N PRO A 457 -6.47 20.38 4.51
CA PRO A 457 -5.67 19.46 3.72
C PRO A 457 -6.49 18.66 2.72
N LEU A 458 -7.65 18.14 3.12
CA LEU A 458 -8.51 17.31 2.28
C LEU A 458 -9.00 18.09 1.05
N ALA A 459 -9.56 19.29 1.28
CA ALA A 459 -10.13 20.11 0.22
C ALA A 459 -9.11 20.55 -0.84
N GLU A 460 -7.84 20.66 -0.46
CA GLU A 460 -6.77 21.03 -1.38
C GLU A 460 -6.12 19.83 -2.06
N LEU A 461 -5.84 18.74 -1.31
CA LEU A 461 -5.15 17.56 -1.84
C LEU A 461 -5.98 16.79 -2.87
N VAL A 462 -7.31 16.84 -2.80
CA VAL A 462 -8.18 16.19 -3.81
C VAL A 462 -8.03 16.77 -5.22
N LYS A 463 -7.44 17.97 -5.36
CA LYS A 463 -7.14 18.61 -6.65
C LYS A 463 -5.94 18.01 -7.34
N ILE A 464 -5.16 17.18 -6.66
CA ILE A 464 -3.91 16.57 -7.11
C ILE A 464 -4.17 15.10 -7.43
N GLU A 465 -3.60 14.60 -8.51
CA GLU A 465 -3.62 13.18 -8.79
C GLU A 465 -2.95 12.42 -7.62
N PRO A 466 -3.62 11.44 -6.99
CA PRO A 466 -3.13 10.86 -5.72
C PRO A 466 -1.71 10.31 -5.77
N LYS A 467 -1.32 9.66 -6.89
CA LYS A 467 0.06 9.16 -7.03
C LYS A 467 1.12 10.26 -7.20
N ALA A 468 0.73 11.47 -7.59
CA ALA A 468 1.64 12.62 -7.69
C ALA A 468 1.95 13.27 -6.32
N ILE A 469 1.18 12.93 -5.27
CA ILE A 469 1.45 13.39 -3.91
C ILE A 469 2.77 12.80 -3.36
N GLY A 470 3.17 11.60 -3.82
CA GLY A 470 4.54 11.12 -3.63
C GLY A 470 4.87 10.66 -2.20
N VAL A 471 3.89 10.26 -1.40
CA VAL A 471 4.07 9.75 -0.03
C VAL A 471 4.26 8.23 0.03
N GLY A 472 4.39 7.57 -1.12
CA GLY A 472 4.64 6.14 -1.23
C GLY A 472 6.13 5.82 -1.36
N GLN A 473 6.54 4.73 -0.72
CA GLN A 473 7.83 4.10 -0.99
C GLN A 473 7.65 3.16 -2.18
N TYR A 474 8.64 3.08 -3.07
CA TYR A 474 8.59 2.18 -4.24
C TYR A 474 7.42 2.41 -5.22
N GLN A 475 6.82 3.59 -5.23
CA GLN A 475 5.65 3.89 -6.07
C GLN A 475 5.88 3.66 -7.58
N HIS A 476 7.13 3.71 -8.05
CA HIS A 476 7.51 3.47 -9.45
C HIS A 476 7.85 1.99 -9.75
N ASP A 477 7.82 1.13 -8.73
CA ASP A 477 8.16 -0.29 -8.82
C ASP A 477 6.95 -1.21 -8.72
N VAL A 478 5.77 -0.64 -8.51
CA VAL A 478 4.50 -1.36 -8.40
C VAL A 478 3.66 -1.18 -9.66
N ASP A 479 2.65 -2.05 -9.83
CA ASP A 479 1.68 -1.92 -10.91
C ASP A 479 0.92 -0.59 -10.80
N GLN A 480 1.03 0.24 -11.86
CA GLN A 480 0.51 1.61 -11.86
C GLN A 480 -1.02 1.69 -11.92
N TYR A 481 -1.67 0.69 -12.52
CA TYR A 481 -3.13 0.62 -12.57
C TYR A 481 -3.71 0.25 -11.20
N ARG A 482 -3.14 -0.78 -10.56
CA ARG A 482 -3.51 -1.19 -9.20
C ARG A 482 -3.27 -0.07 -8.19
N LEU A 483 -2.13 0.62 -8.30
CA LEU A 483 -1.81 1.78 -7.48
C LEU A 483 -2.87 2.87 -7.64
N ALA A 484 -3.16 3.31 -8.86
CA ALA A 484 -4.15 4.35 -9.11
C ALA A 484 -5.52 3.99 -8.52
N LYS A 485 -6.03 2.78 -8.82
CA LYS A 485 -7.31 2.29 -8.30
C LYS A 485 -7.36 2.29 -6.76
N ALA A 486 -6.31 1.81 -6.11
CA ALA A 486 -6.24 1.75 -4.65
C ALA A 486 -6.20 3.15 -4.01
N LEU A 487 -5.44 4.08 -4.60
CA LEU A 487 -5.36 5.45 -4.09
C LEU A 487 -6.66 6.22 -4.32
N ASP A 488 -7.32 6.06 -5.47
CA ASP A 488 -8.64 6.67 -5.73
C ASP A 488 -9.68 6.19 -4.72
N ALA A 489 -9.70 4.89 -4.39
CA ALA A 489 -10.57 4.35 -3.36
C ALA A 489 -10.29 4.97 -1.97
N ARG A 490 -9.02 5.17 -1.60
CA ARG A 490 -8.65 5.83 -0.33
C ARG A 490 -9.10 7.29 -0.28
N VAL A 491 -8.98 8.02 -1.40
CA VAL A 491 -9.48 9.41 -1.49
C VAL A 491 -11.00 9.45 -1.32
N GLU A 492 -11.73 8.56 -2.00
CA GLU A 492 -13.18 8.41 -1.86
C GLU A 492 -13.57 8.16 -0.40
N ASP A 493 -12.91 7.21 0.26
CA ASP A 493 -13.15 6.88 1.66
C ASP A 493 -12.92 8.10 2.58
N CYS A 494 -11.83 8.85 2.39
CA CYS A 494 -11.52 10.05 3.17
C CYS A 494 -12.59 11.14 3.01
N VAL A 495 -12.99 11.44 1.77
CA VAL A 495 -13.97 12.48 1.47
C VAL A 495 -15.34 12.14 2.06
N ASN A 496 -15.79 10.89 1.91
CA ASN A 496 -17.08 10.44 2.41
C ASN A 496 -17.09 10.27 3.96
N ALA A 497 -15.94 9.96 4.57
CA ALA A 497 -15.82 9.95 6.03
C ALA A 497 -15.98 11.35 6.65
N VAL A 498 -15.39 12.38 6.05
CA VAL A 498 -15.49 13.78 6.51
C VAL A 498 -16.85 14.39 6.15
N GLY A 499 -17.36 14.09 4.95
CA GLY A 499 -18.56 14.76 4.39
C GLY A 499 -18.22 16.12 3.77
N VAL A 500 -19.09 16.61 2.90
CA VAL A 500 -18.77 17.74 2.02
C VAL A 500 -19.86 18.81 2.10
N TYR A 501 -19.47 20.06 2.37
CA TYR A 501 -20.40 21.21 2.33
C TYR A 501 -20.64 21.64 0.88
N VAL A 502 -21.84 21.36 0.36
CA VAL A 502 -22.17 21.53 -1.06
C VAL A 502 -22.06 22.97 -1.56
N ASN A 503 -22.32 23.93 -0.67
CA ASN A 503 -22.30 25.35 -1.02
C ASN A 503 -20.88 25.96 -1.11
N THR A 504 -19.86 25.29 -0.59
CA THR A 504 -18.48 25.81 -0.56
C THR A 504 -17.49 24.90 -1.29
N ALA A 505 -17.85 23.63 -1.50
CA ALA A 505 -16.96 22.64 -2.10
C ALA A 505 -16.61 22.94 -3.56
N SER A 506 -15.36 22.62 -3.94
CA SER A 506 -14.93 22.62 -5.33
C SER A 506 -15.52 21.43 -6.11
N ALA A 507 -15.57 21.53 -7.44
CA ALA A 507 -15.96 20.41 -8.29
C ALA A 507 -15.05 19.18 -8.10
N ALA A 508 -13.75 19.40 -7.84
CA ALA A 508 -12.79 18.32 -7.55
C ALA A 508 -13.14 17.56 -6.26
N LEU A 509 -13.55 18.27 -5.20
CA LEU A 509 -13.99 17.67 -3.95
C LEU A 509 -15.33 16.94 -4.12
N LEU A 510 -16.29 17.57 -4.78
CA LEU A 510 -17.60 16.97 -5.06
C LEU A 510 -17.51 15.69 -5.90
N SER A 511 -16.61 15.64 -6.87
CA SER A 511 -16.43 14.44 -7.71
C SER A 511 -15.92 13.20 -6.97
N ARG A 512 -15.48 13.35 -5.72
CA ARG A 512 -15.05 12.25 -4.84
C ARG A 512 -16.15 11.81 -3.87
N VAL A 513 -17.29 12.49 -3.88
CA VAL A 513 -18.47 12.09 -3.11
C VAL A 513 -19.13 10.88 -3.79
N SER A 514 -19.54 9.89 -2.98
CA SER A 514 -20.27 8.72 -3.42
C SER A 514 -21.35 9.03 -4.44
N GLY A 515 -21.35 8.33 -5.57
CA GLY A 515 -22.34 8.48 -6.64
C GLY A 515 -22.20 9.71 -7.54
N LEU A 516 -21.27 10.65 -7.26
CA LEU A 516 -21.06 11.84 -8.08
C LEU A 516 -19.96 11.64 -9.12
N SER A 517 -20.31 11.82 -10.40
CA SER A 517 -19.32 11.93 -11.48
C SER A 517 -18.78 13.35 -11.58
N SER A 518 -17.60 13.52 -12.23
CA SER A 518 -17.01 14.85 -12.49
C SER A 518 -17.98 15.81 -13.18
N THR A 519 -18.75 15.31 -14.15
CA THR A 519 -19.77 16.13 -14.86
C THR A 519 -20.88 16.60 -13.92
N VAL A 520 -21.35 15.71 -13.02
CA VAL A 520 -22.39 16.09 -12.05
C VAL A 520 -21.84 17.08 -11.03
N ALA A 521 -20.60 16.88 -10.57
CA ALA A 521 -19.91 17.80 -9.66
C ALA A 521 -19.78 19.22 -10.27
N GLU A 522 -19.38 19.32 -11.54
CA GLU A 522 -19.34 20.59 -12.27
C GLU A 522 -20.74 21.23 -12.40
N ASN A 523 -21.76 20.42 -12.69
CA ASN A 523 -23.14 20.91 -12.79
C ASN A 523 -23.66 21.42 -11.44
N ILE A 524 -23.29 20.80 -10.31
CA ILE A 524 -23.64 21.30 -8.96
C ILE A 524 -23.05 22.69 -8.74
N VAL A 525 -21.76 22.87 -9.05
CA VAL A 525 -21.07 24.15 -8.90
C VAL A 525 -21.73 25.22 -9.78
N ARG A 526 -21.96 24.91 -11.06
CA ARG A 526 -22.61 25.81 -11.99
C ARG A 526 -24.02 26.20 -11.51
N HIS A 527 -24.82 25.22 -11.10
CA HIS A 527 -26.17 25.46 -10.60
C HIS A 527 -26.16 26.43 -9.39
N ARG A 528 -25.22 26.22 -8.47
CA ARG A 528 -25.01 27.08 -7.30
C ARG A 528 -24.64 28.52 -7.70
N ASP A 529 -23.73 28.63 -8.68
CA ASP A 529 -23.27 29.96 -9.15
C ASP A 529 -24.38 30.71 -9.88
N ASP A 530 -25.23 30.01 -10.65
CA ASP A 530 -26.34 30.61 -11.42
C ASP A 530 -27.58 30.88 -10.59
N ASN A 531 -27.91 30.04 -9.58
CA ASN A 531 -29.19 30.08 -8.86
C ASN A 531 -29.04 30.44 -7.36
N GLY A 532 -27.82 30.63 -6.89
CA GLY A 532 -27.51 30.84 -5.48
C GLY A 532 -27.34 29.53 -4.68
N PRO A 533 -27.03 29.62 -3.38
CA PRO A 533 -26.75 28.49 -2.53
C PRO A 533 -27.95 27.57 -2.36
N PHE A 534 -27.70 26.25 -2.31
CA PHE A 534 -28.72 25.27 -1.97
C PHE A 534 -29.25 25.49 -0.56
N LYS A 535 -30.58 25.48 -0.41
CA LYS A 535 -31.27 25.63 0.88
C LYS A 535 -31.66 24.27 1.49
N ARG A 536 -31.87 23.27 0.65
CA ARG A 536 -32.24 21.89 1.06
C ARG A 536 -31.49 20.86 0.19
N ARG A 537 -31.20 19.72 0.76
CA ARG A 537 -30.63 18.58 -0.03
C ARG A 537 -31.49 18.20 -1.22
N LYS A 538 -32.82 18.24 -1.07
CA LYS A 538 -33.78 17.97 -2.16
C LYS A 538 -33.61 18.90 -3.37
N ASP A 539 -33.04 20.08 -3.19
CA ASP A 539 -32.79 21.02 -4.30
C ASP A 539 -31.72 20.51 -5.26
N LEU A 540 -30.88 19.57 -4.83
CA LEU A 540 -29.90 18.90 -5.68
C LEU A 540 -30.56 18.14 -6.85
N LEU A 541 -31.79 17.68 -6.72
CA LEU A 541 -32.55 17.05 -7.82
C LEU A 541 -32.85 18.01 -8.98
N LYS A 542 -32.69 19.32 -8.79
CA LYS A 542 -32.81 20.33 -9.85
C LYS A 542 -31.54 20.42 -10.71
N VAL A 543 -30.43 19.82 -10.27
CA VAL A 543 -29.14 19.85 -10.97
C VAL A 543 -29.19 18.90 -12.19
N PRO A 544 -28.79 19.35 -13.38
CA PRO A 544 -28.80 18.50 -14.57
C PRO A 544 -27.95 17.22 -14.37
N ARG A 545 -28.49 16.08 -14.77
CA ARG A 545 -27.90 14.74 -14.65
C ARG A 545 -27.77 14.18 -13.22
N LEU A 546 -28.32 14.85 -12.22
CA LEU A 546 -28.45 14.33 -10.87
C LEU A 546 -29.86 13.75 -10.70
N GLY A 547 -30.00 12.45 -11.00
CA GLY A 547 -31.27 11.73 -10.82
C GLY A 547 -31.41 11.08 -9.44
N ASP A 548 -32.55 10.43 -9.20
CA ASP A 548 -32.90 9.83 -7.89
C ASP A 548 -31.83 8.85 -7.38
N LYS A 549 -31.30 7.97 -8.22
CA LYS A 549 -30.25 7.00 -7.83
C LYS A 549 -28.94 7.70 -7.42
N THR A 550 -28.55 8.76 -8.13
CA THR A 550 -27.37 9.57 -7.77
C THR A 550 -27.61 10.33 -6.48
N PHE A 551 -28.82 10.91 -6.31
CA PHE A 551 -29.22 11.58 -5.09
C PHE A 551 -29.18 10.64 -3.88
N GLU A 552 -29.75 9.44 -3.98
CA GLU A 552 -29.70 8.42 -2.95
C GLU A 552 -28.26 8.16 -2.48
N GLN A 553 -27.33 8.02 -3.40
CA GLN A 553 -25.94 7.70 -3.02
C GLN A 553 -25.16 8.89 -2.43
N CYS A 554 -25.42 10.11 -2.88
CA CYS A 554 -24.63 11.27 -2.45
C CYS A 554 -25.23 12.07 -1.29
N ALA A 555 -26.55 12.07 -1.11
CA ALA A 555 -27.24 13.00 -0.23
C ALA A 555 -26.78 12.96 1.23
N GLY A 556 -26.50 11.78 1.78
CA GLY A 556 -26.03 11.64 3.15
C GLY A 556 -24.62 12.18 3.40
N PHE A 557 -23.81 12.31 2.35
CA PHE A 557 -22.44 12.83 2.43
C PHE A 557 -22.34 14.33 2.14
N LEU A 558 -23.40 14.93 1.56
CA LEU A 558 -23.47 16.36 1.26
C LEU A 558 -24.17 17.10 2.40
N ARG A 559 -23.55 18.21 2.84
CA ARG A 559 -24.02 18.99 3.99
C ARG A 559 -24.38 20.41 3.60
N ILE A 560 -25.43 20.96 4.25
CA ILE A 560 -25.87 22.36 4.13
C ILE A 560 -25.94 22.93 5.54
N ALA A 561 -25.03 23.85 5.90
CA ALA A 561 -24.94 24.38 7.26
C ALA A 561 -26.12 25.33 7.60
N ASP A 562 -26.49 26.25 6.67
CA ASP A 562 -27.47 27.31 6.88
C ASP A 562 -28.73 27.08 6.03
N GLY A 563 -29.16 25.82 5.96
CA GLY A 563 -30.36 25.43 5.20
C GLY A 563 -31.66 25.56 5.95
N ASP A 564 -32.76 25.41 5.20
CA ASP A 564 -34.12 25.41 5.76
C ASP A 564 -34.39 24.15 6.60
N GLU A 565 -33.76 23.00 6.24
CA GLU A 565 -33.89 21.72 6.93
C GLU A 565 -32.68 21.47 7.88
N PRO A 566 -32.92 21.49 9.21
CA PRO A 566 -31.82 21.36 10.17
C PRO A 566 -31.03 20.04 10.07
N LEU A 567 -31.64 18.97 9.56
CA LEU A 567 -30.97 17.68 9.36
C LEU A 567 -29.98 17.69 8.21
N ASP A 568 -30.11 18.65 7.27
CA ASP A 568 -29.21 18.73 6.12
C ASP A 568 -27.78 19.13 6.49
N MET A 569 -27.53 19.61 7.71
CA MET A 569 -26.18 19.83 8.25
C MET A 569 -25.53 18.55 8.80
N SER A 570 -26.33 17.52 9.06
CA SER A 570 -25.89 16.26 9.67
C SER A 570 -25.52 15.22 8.62
N ALA A 571 -25.01 14.08 9.05
CA ALA A 571 -24.80 12.92 8.20
C ALA A 571 -26.00 11.95 8.20
N VAL A 572 -27.16 12.35 8.75
CA VAL A 572 -28.38 11.55 8.64
C VAL A 572 -28.86 11.56 7.19
N HIS A 573 -29.07 10.37 6.64
CA HIS A 573 -29.56 10.23 5.27
C HIS A 573 -31.03 10.73 5.14
N PRO A 574 -31.42 11.40 4.04
CA PRO A 574 -32.81 11.87 3.86
C PRO A 574 -33.88 10.77 3.98
N GLU A 575 -33.58 9.53 3.58
CA GLU A 575 -34.48 8.38 3.77
C GLU A 575 -34.78 8.11 5.26
N ALA A 576 -33.86 8.44 6.15
CA ALA A 576 -34.01 8.21 7.59
C ALA A 576 -34.61 9.41 8.37
N TYR A 577 -35.00 10.52 7.69
CA TYR A 577 -35.67 11.64 8.35
C TYR A 577 -36.95 11.23 9.08
N PRO A 578 -37.80 10.31 8.56
CA PRO A 578 -38.96 9.82 9.31
C PRO A 578 -38.61 9.19 10.66
N VAL A 579 -37.44 8.60 10.84
CA VAL A 579 -36.96 8.10 12.14
C VAL A 579 -36.78 9.26 13.11
N VAL A 580 -36.17 10.35 12.67
CA VAL A 580 -35.97 11.56 13.50
C VAL A 580 -37.33 12.23 13.83
N GLU A 581 -38.26 12.27 12.88
CA GLU A 581 -39.62 12.75 13.12
C GLU A 581 -40.34 11.93 14.20
N ARG A 582 -40.17 10.62 14.22
CA ARG A 582 -40.67 9.76 15.32
C ARG A 582 -40.01 10.09 16.67
N ILE A 583 -38.70 10.34 16.67
CA ILE A 583 -38.01 10.77 17.90
C ILE A 583 -38.58 12.10 18.40
N VAL A 584 -38.79 13.07 17.52
CA VAL A 584 -39.42 14.37 17.82
C VAL A 584 -40.85 14.18 18.38
N ALA A 585 -41.66 13.37 17.72
CA ALA A 585 -43.04 13.09 18.12
C ALA A 585 -43.13 12.42 19.51
N ASN A 586 -42.28 11.43 19.77
CA ASN A 586 -42.25 10.70 21.05
C ASN A 586 -41.70 11.55 22.21
N THR A 587 -40.76 12.43 21.95
CA THR A 587 -40.09 13.22 22.99
C THR A 587 -40.73 14.57 23.20
N GLY A 588 -41.54 15.05 22.25
CA GLY A 588 -42.13 16.41 22.28
C GLY A 588 -41.11 17.54 22.12
N LYS A 589 -39.85 17.23 21.87
CA LYS A 589 -38.76 18.21 21.65
C LYS A 589 -38.63 18.55 20.18
N PRO A 590 -38.62 19.85 19.79
CA PRO A 590 -38.38 20.24 18.42
C PRO A 590 -36.95 19.84 17.98
N ILE A 591 -36.75 19.54 16.69
CA ILE A 591 -35.50 19.02 16.15
C ILE A 591 -34.27 19.90 16.50
N ARG A 592 -34.41 21.23 16.44
CA ARG A 592 -33.33 22.16 16.80
C ARG A 592 -32.88 22.07 18.27
N ALA A 593 -33.80 21.64 19.16
CA ALA A 593 -33.48 21.44 20.58
C ALA A 593 -32.92 20.01 20.85
N LEU A 594 -33.12 19.07 19.93
CA LEU A 594 -32.51 17.76 20.00
C LEU A 594 -31.05 17.76 19.50
N LEU A 595 -30.76 18.59 18.48
CA LEU A 595 -29.42 18.73 17.93
C LEU A 595 -28.44 19.25 19.00
N GLY A 596 -27.44 18.45 19.36
CA GLY A 596 -26.45 18.82 20.37
C GLY A 596 -26.78 18.43 21.82
N ASP A 597 -28.03 17.99 22.12
CA ASP A 597 -28.42 17.56 23.46
C ASP A 597 -27.95 16.09 23.75
N GLY A 598 -26.64 15.94 23.87
CA GLY A 598 -26.04 14.61 24.05
C GLY A 598 -26.44 13.88 25.33
N SER A 599 -26.80 14.61 26.39
CA SER A 599 -27.26 14.01 27.66
C SER A 599 -28.62 13.36 27.49
N PHE A 600 -29.52 14.02 26.79
CA PHE A 600 -30.86 13.53 26.52
C PHE A 600 -30.84 12.39 25.48
N LEU A 601 -30.12 12.57 24.36
CA LEU A 601 -30.06 11.59 23.27
C LEU A 601 -29.48 10.24 23.72
N ARG A 602 -28.47 10.25 24.61
CA ARG A 602 -27.90 9.01 25.18
C ARG A 602 -28.85 8.24 26.11
N ALA A 603 -29.83 8.92 26.69
CA ALA A 603 -30.83 8.28 27.53
C ALA A 603 -31.96 7.59 26.74
N LEU A 604 -32.08 7.88 25.42
CA LEU A 604 -33.09 7.26 24.57
C LEU A 604 -32.72 5.83 24.25
N LYS A 605 -33.72 4.96 24.21
CA LYS A 605 -33.57 3.56 23.81
C LYS A 605 -33.77 3.44 22.30
N PRO A 606 -32.77 3.04 21.51
CA PRO A 606 -32.89 2.95 20.04
C PRO A 606 -34.01 2.06 19.57
N GLU A 607 -34.32 0.99 20.34
CA GLU A 607 -35.35 0.01 20.02
C GLU A 607 -36.76 0.59 19.87
N LEU A 608 -37.02 1.76 20.48
CA LEU A 608 -38.33 2.45 20.43
C LEU A 608 -38.59 3.18 19.10
N PHE A 609 -37.53 3.36 18.28
CA PHE A 609 -37.59 4.17 17.06
C PHE A 609 -37.30 3.39 15.78
N THR A 610 -37.18 2.07 15.91
CA THR A 610 -36.99 1.16 14.76
C THR A 610 -38.27 0.96 13.94
N ASP A 611 -38.10 0.55 12.68
CA ASP A 611 -39.18 0.09 11.81
C ASP A 611 -38.68 -1.06 10.90
N GLU A 612 -39.44 -1.45 9.89
CA GLU A 612 -39.09 -2.52 8.96
C GLU A 612 -37.82 -2.22 8.13
N GLN A 613 -37.55 -0.94 7.88
CA GLN A 613 -36.45 -0.47 7.06
C GLN A 613 -35.20 -0.09 7.91
N PHE A 614 -35.41 0.50 9.08
CA PHE A 614 -34.35 1.02 9.93
C PHE A 614 -34.31 0.32 11.28
N GLY A 615 -33.32 -0.54 11.45
CA GLY A 615 -33.10 -1.30 12.69
C GLY A 615 -32.31 -0.51 13.75
N VAL A 616 -31.99 -1.21 14.84
CA VAL A 616 -31.23 -0.67 15.97
C VAL A 616 -29.86 -0.08 15.57
N PRO A 617 -29.08 -0.67 14.64
CA PRO A 617 -27.81 -0.10 14.22
C PRO A 617 -27.96 1.30 13.63
N THR A 618 -28.85 1.49 12.68
CA THR A 618 -29.09 2.80 12.03
C THR A 618 -29.66 3.81 13.02
N VAL A 619 -30.64 3.42 13.86
CA VAL A 619 -31.18 4.34 14.88
C VAL A 619 -30.10 4.80 15.86
N ARG A 620 -29.20 3.92 16.26
CA ARG A 620 -28.07 4.26 17.13
C ARG A 620 -27.10 5.25 16.46
N ASP A 621 -26.82 5.05 15.18
CA ASP A 621 -25.98 5.98 14.41
C ASP A 621 -26.66 7.35 14.25
N ILE A 622 -27.97 7.38 14.02
CA ILE A 622 -28.75 8.62 13.97
C ILE A 622 -28.66 9.37 15.31
N LEU A 623 -28.87 8.69 16.44
CA LEU A 623 -28.78 9.32 17.78
C LEU A 623 -27.39 9.89 18.04
N LYS A 624 -26.33 9.18 17.66
CA LYS A 624 -24.94 9.68 17.74
C LYS A 624 -24.72 10.90 16.85
N GLU A 625 -25.27 10.89 15.66
CA GLU A 625 -25.14 12.02 14.73
C GLU A 625 -25.90 13.25 15.21
N LEU A 626 -27.08 13.07 15.80
CA LEU A 626 -27.84 14.16 16.40
C LEU A 626 -27.13 14.76 17.65
N GLU A 627 -26.35 13.95 18.38
CA GLU A 627 -25.54 14.41 19.50
C GLU A 627 -24.47 15.42 19.07
N LYS A 628 -23.86 15.22 17.93
CA LYS A 628 -22.82 16.10 17.34
C LYS A 628 -22.99 16.18 15.82
N PRO A 629 -23.99 16.94 15.36
CA PRO A 629 -24.32 16.96 13.94
C PRO A 629 -23.17 17.53 13.11
N GLY A 630 -22.85 16.82 12.02
CA GLY A 630 -21.79 17.21 11.12
C GLY A 630 -20.39 17.18 11.70
N ARG A 631 -20.15 16.37 12.75
CA ARG A 631 -18.83 16.25 13.37
C ARG A 631 -17.77 15.90 12.32
N ASP A 632 -16.71 16.70 12.31
CA ASP A 632 -15.49 16.36 11.57
C ASP A 632 -14.73 15.24 12.34
N PRO A 633 -14.43 14.10 11.71
CA PRO A 633 -13.68 13.02 12.35
C PRO A 633 -12.19 13.34 12.52
N ARG A 634 -11.70 14.40 11.88
CA ARG A 634 -10.29 14.81 11.95
C ARG A 634 -9.91 15.33 13.33
N PRO A 635 -8.63 15.20 13.76
CA PRO A 635 -8.19 15.71 15.03
C PRO A 635 -8.29 17.26 15.11
N GLU A 636 -8.24 17.79 16.33
CA GLU A 636 -8.15 19.24 16.54
C GLU A 636 -6.76 19.75 16.12
N PHE A 637 -6.77 20.91 15.47
CA PHE A 637 -5.54 21.55 15.00
C PHE A 637 -4.65 21.98 16.18
N LYS A 638 -3.39 21.51 16.16
CA LYS A 638 -2.31 21.91 17.09
C LYS A 638 -1.06 22.18 16.28
N ALA A 639 -0.27 23.16 16.69
CA ALA A 639 1.03 23.46 16.09
C ALA A 639 2.15 22.85 16.94
N ALA A 640 3.09 22.13 16.29
CA ALA A 640 4.30 21.66 16.96
C ALA A 640 5.23 22.82 17.29
N GLN A 641 5.88 22.77 18.46
CA GLN A 641 6.89 23.74 18.84
C GLN A 641 8.28 23.11 18.70
N PHE A 642 8.96 23.43 17.61
CA PHE A 642 10.36 23.00 17.42
C PHE A 642 11.29 23.75 18.38
N ALA A 643 12.31 23.07 18.88
CA ALA A 643 13.26 23.66 19.82
C ALA A 643 14.12 24.72 19.12
N GLU A 644 14.18 25.90 19.73
CA GLU A 644 15.01 27.03 19.24
C GLU A 644 16.51 26.66 19.25
N GLY A 645 17.25 27.07 18.21
CA GLY A 645 18.70 26.84 18.09
C GLY A 645 19.10 25.43 17.62
N ILE A 646 18.15 24.54 17.27
CA ILE A 646 18.42 23.22 16.72
C ILE A 646 18.00 23.19 15.24
N GLU A 647 18.95 23.58 14.36
CA GLU A 647 18.68 23.73 12.91
C GLU A 647 19.45 22.69 12.07
N ASP A 648 20.48 22.07 12.59
CA ASP A 648 21.35 21.12 11.88
C ASP A 648 21.58 19.87 12.73
N ILE A 649 21.78 18.73 12.07
CA ILE A 649 22.08 17.43 12.72
C ILE A 649 23.26 17.53 13.69
N LYS A 650 24.21 18.46 13.46
CA LYS A 650 25.37 18.71 14.33
C LYS A 650 25.01 19.36 15.67
N HIS A 651 23.85 19.99 15.78
CA HIS A 651 23.34 20.58 17.01
C HIS A 651 22.71 19.56 17.94
N LEU A 652 22.38 18.38 17.40
CA LEU A 652 21.76 17.30 18.16
C LEU A 652 22.80 16.61 19.06
N LYS A 653 22.36 16.36 20.29
CA LYS A 653 23.16 15.59 21.28
C LYS A 653 22.29 14.43 21.79
N PRO A 654 22.87 13.23 21.97
CA PRO A 654 22.18 12.14 22.65
C PRO A 654 21.61 12.58 24.00
N GLY A 655 20.37 12.18 24.29
CA GLY A 655 19.64 12.57 25.49
C GLY A 655 18.74 13.80 25.36
N MET A 656 18.85 14.60 24.28
CA MET A 656 17.93 15.73 24.05
C MET A 656 16.50 15.22 23.86
N VAL A 657 15.54 15.89 24.50
CA VAL A 657 14.10 15.67 24.33
C VAL A 657 13.54 16.82 23.49
N LEU A 658 12.92 16.46 22.36
CA LEU A 658 12.43 17.39 21.37
C LEU A 658 10.97 17.06 21.02
N GLU A 659 10.18 18.07 20.63
CA GLU A 659 8.94 17.84 19.90
C GLU A 659 9.27 17.66 18.42
N GLY A 660 8.56 16.73 17.79
CA GLY A 660 8.65 16.49 16.36
C GLY A 660 7.30 16.13 15.76
N VAL A 661 7.22 16.25 14.44
CA VAL A 661 6.05 15.84 13.66
C VAL A 661 6.36 14.54 12.93
N VAL A 662 5.51 13.56 13.06
CA VAL A 662 5.63 12.30 12.30
C VAL A 662 5.45 12.61 10.81
N SER A 663 6.51 12.48 10.03
CA SER A 663 6.50 12.74 8.59
C SER A 663 6.01 11.54 7.79
N ASN A 664 6.32 10.33 8.26
CA ASN A 664 5.93 9.08 7.59
C ASN A 664 5.98 7.89 8.56
N VAL A 665 5.12 6.90 8.34
CA VAL A 665 5.07 5.65 9.11
C VAL A 665 5.33 4.47 8.19
N ALA A 666 6.31 3.65 8.54
CA ALA A 666 6.69 2.41 7.85
C ALA A 666 6.51 1.21 8.79
N ALA A 667 6.47 0.00 8.26
CA ALA A 667 6.28 -1.22 9.05
C ALA A 667 7.35 -1.42 10.17
N PHE A 668 8.53 -0.85 9.99
CA PHE A 668 9.64 -0.95 10.96
C PHE A 668 9.76 0.24 11.92
N GLY A 669 8.92 1.28 11.80
CA GLY A 669 8.95 2.44 12.68
C GLY A 669 8.42 3.72 12.05
N ALA A 670 8.57 4.83 12.75
CA ALA A 670 8.10 6.15 12.33
C ALA A 670 9.27 7.10 12.05
N PHE A 671 9.16 7.87 10.98
CA PHE A 671 10.06 8.99 10.69
C PHE A 671 9.48 10.25 11.32
N VAL A 672 10.32 11.00 12.01
CA VAL A 672 9.92 12.19 12.76
C VAL A 672 10.79 13.36 12.38
N ASP A 673 10.17 14.42 11.88
CA ASP A 673 10.80 15.73 11.68
C ASP A 673 10.90 16.43 13.03
N ILE A 674 12.12 16.61 13.51
CA ILE A 674 12.46 17.26 14.79
C ILE A 674 13.04 18.65 14.62
N GLY A 675 12.84 19.26 13.45
CA GLY A 675 13.35 20.58 13.18
C GLY A 675 14.76 20.64 12.58
N VAL A 676 15.37 19.53 12.16
CA VAL A 676 16.65 19.48 11.44
C VAL A 676 16.46 19.02 9.99
N HIS A 677 17.49 19.17 9.12
CA HIS A 677 17.39 18.85 7.68
C HIS A 677 17.18 17.36 7.36
N GLN A 678 17.12 16.51 8.35
CA GLN A 678 17.00 15.06 8.22
C GLN A 678 15.99 14.54 9.24
N ASP A 679 15.01 13.76 8.78
CA ASP A 679 14.08 13.08 9.68
C ASP A 679 14.83 12.05 10.53
N GLY A 680 14.49 11.99 11.81
CA GLY A 680 14.95 10.95 12.71
C GLY A 680 14.03 9.71 12.61
N LEU A 681 14.60 8.54 12.87
CA LEU A 681 13.86 7.28 12.89
C LEU A 681 13.59 6.84 14.33
N VAL A 682 12.32 6.67 14.68
CA VAL A 682 11.88 5.92 15.85
C VAL A 682 11.58 4.50 15.41
N HIS A 683 12.43 3.54 15.79
CA HIS A 683 12.20 2.13 15.47
C HIS A 683 10.94 1.61 16.19
N ILE A 684 10.24 0.64 15.61
CA ILE A 684 9.00 0.07 16.17
C ILE A 684 9.14 -0.35 17.66
N SER A 685 10.30 -0.88 18.05
CA SER A 685 10.57 -1.25 19.45
C SER A 685 10.78 -0.06 20.39
N ALA A 686 10.89 1.16 19.86
CA ALA A 686 11.12 2.40 20.60
C ALA A 686 9.90 3.35 20.57
N LEU A 687 8.79 2.93 19.99
CA LEU A 687 7.57 3.74 19.89
C LEU A 687 6.74 3.77 21.18
N ALA A 688 6.70 2.67 21.92
CA ALA A 688 5.94 2.56 23.17
C ALA A 688 6.65 1.61 24.14
N ASP A 689 6.24 1.65 25.42
CA ASP A 689 6.75 0.74 26.46
C ASP A 689 6.20 -0.68 26.32
N THR A 690 5.08 -0.84 25.63
CA THR A 690 4.44 -2.13 25.30
C THR A 690 4.86 -2.64 23.94
N PHE A 691 4.67 -3.95 23.69
CA PHE A 691 4.92 -4.52 22.37
C PHE A 691 3.98 -3.90 21.34
N VAL A 692 4.54 -3.33 20.28
CA VAL A 692 3.84 -2.73 19.16
C VAL A 692 3.92 -3.70 17.98
N LYS A 693 2.77 -4.10 17.45
CA LYS A 693 2.70 -4.98 16.28
C LYS A 693 2.77 -4.17 14.98
N ASP A 694 2.07 -3.06 14.93
CA ASP A 694 2.09 -2.10 13.81
C ASP A 694 2.34 -0.69 14.36
N PRO A 695 3.35 0.04 13.86
CA PRO A 695 3.61 1.42 14.27
C PRO A 695 2.39 2.34 14.17
N ARG A 696 1.47 2.09 13.24
CA ARG A 696 0.25 2.86 13.05
C ARG A 696 -0.78 2.74 14.16
N ASP A 697 -0.66 1.71 14.99
CA ASP A 697 -1.49 1.58 16.20
C ASP A 697 -1.11 2.62 17.26
N VAL A 698 0.10 3.21 17.15
CA VAL A 698 0.66 4.14 18.15
C VAL A 698 0.77 5.56 17.62
N VAL A 699 1.23 5.72 16.35
CA VAL A 699 1.46 7.04 15.73
C VAL A 699 0.98 7.07 14.28
N LYS A 700 0.57 8.26 13.81
CA LYS A 700 0.15 8.52 12.44
C LYS A 700 0.96 9.66 11.84
N ALA A 701 1.04 9.71 10.52
CA ALA A 701 1.66 10.84 9.83
C ALA A 701 0.91 12.14 10.20
N GLY A 702 1.66 13.18 10.58
CA GLY A 702 1.12 14.45 11.08
C GLY A 702 0.99 14.54 12.61
N ASP A 703 1.13 13.44 13.35
CA ASP A 703 1.09 13.47 14.82
C ASP A 703 2.29 14.23 15.39
N ILE A 704 2.02 15.01 16.44
CA ILE A 704 3.07 15.67 17.23
C ILE A 704 3.48 14.73 18.35
N VAL A 705 4.75 14.37 18.37
CA VAL A 705 5.31 13.42 19.34
C VAL A 705 6.50 14.03 20.09
N LYS A 706 6.66 13.66 21.35
CA LYS A 706 7.88 13.95 22.10
C LYS A 706 8.85 12.80 21.92
N VAL A 707 10.03 13.11 21.43
CA VAL A 707 11.09 12.13 21.17
C VAL A 707 12.37 12.47 21.87
N LYS A 708 13.13 11.46 22.25
CA LYS A 708 14.48 11.61 22.78
C LYS A 708 15.48 11.13 21.74
N VAL A 709 16.54 11.89 21.54
CA VAL A 709 17.66 11.54 20.68
C VAL A 709 18.50 10.44 21.34
N LEU A 710 18.62 9.28 20.68
CA LEU A 710 19.44 8.17 21.14
C LEU A 710 20.86 8.25 20.56
N GLU A 711 20.95 8.43 19.25
CA GLU A 711 22.20 8.41 18.52
C GLU A 711 22.14 9.38 17.33
N VAL A 712 23.27 10.00 17.01
CA VAL A 712 23.43 10.90 15.87
C VAL A 712 24.65 10.49 15.07
N ASP A 713 24.46 10.01 13.85
CA ASP A 713 25.55 9.73 12.90
C ASP A 713 25.57 10.83 11.82
N VAL A 714 26.42 11.82 12.05
CA VAL A 714 26.56 12.97 11.14
C VAL A 714 27.11 12.56 9.78
N ALA A 715 28.00 11.56 9.72
CA ALA A 715 28.62 11.10 8.48
C ALA A 715 27.62 10.41 7.56
N ARG A 716 26.72 9.60 8.15
CA ARG A 716 25.66 8.89 7.43
C ARG A 716 24.34 9.65 7.39
N LYS A 717 24.27 10.82 8.02
CA LYS A 717 23.05 11.62 8.17
C LYS A 717 21.90 10.81 8.79
N ARG A 718 22.17 10.09 9.87
CA ARG A 718 21.17 9.27 10.58
C ARG A 718 20.94 9.79 11.98
N ILE A 719 19.69 9.80 12.39
CA ILE A 719 19.25 10.17 13.73
C ILE A 719 18.38 9.05 14.26
N ALA A 720 18.81 8.40 15.35
CA ALA A 720 17.99 7.42 16.04
C ALA A 720 17.25 8.10 17.19
N LEU A 721 15.92 7.91 17.22
CA LEU A 721 15.01 8.51 18.18
C LEU A 721 14.25 7.44 18.97
N THR A 722 13.70 7.82 20.13
CA THR A 722 12.75 7.02 20.89
C THR A 722 11.62 7.88 21.42
N CYS A 723 10.39 7.36 21.40
CA CYS A 723 9.25 7.95 22.10
C CYS A 723 9.23 7.59 23.58
N ARG A 724 10.01 6.60 24.00
CA ARG A 724 10.16 6.20 25.41
C ARG A 724 11.18 7.13 26.07
N LEU A 725 10.71 8.14 26.75
CA LEU A 725 11.56 9.17 27.35
C LEU A 725 12.45 8.63 28.49
N SER A 726 12.18 7.43 29.01
CA SER A 726 13.00 6.71 30.00
C SER A 726 14.25 6.06 29.39
N ASP A 727 14.29 5.83 28.07
CA ASP A 727 15.44 5.20 27.41
C ASP A 727 16.71 6.05 27.63
N THR A 728 17.83 5.37 27.95
CA THR A 728 19.15 6.02 28.07
C THR A 728 19.90 5.89 26.76
N PRO A 729 20.50 6.98 26.26
CA PRO A 729 21.37 6.90 25.09
C PRO A 729 22.53 5.93 25.35
N PRO A 730 22.97 5.17 24.33
CA PRO A 730 24.17 4.33 24.46
C PRO A 730 25.40 5.18 24.82
N PRO A 731 26.32 4.66 25.67
CA PRO A 731 27.52 5.40 26.02
C PRO A 731 28.37 5.72 24.76
N ALA A 732 28.99 6.89 24.72
CA ALA A 732 29.76 7.42 23.60
C ALA A 732 31.03 6.62 23.27
N ASP A 733 31.46 5.72 24.14
CA ASP A 733 32.62 4.82 23.92
C ASP A 733 32.12 3.46 23.43
N GLY A 734 32.64 3.04 22.27
CA GLY A 734 32.24 1.87 21.48
C GLY A 734 32.35 0.47 22.11
N THR A 735 31.93 0.31 23.36
CA THR A 735 31.78 -0.97 24.05
C THR A 735 30.28 -1.27 24.21
N ALA A 736 29.69 -1.90 23.20
CA ALA A 736 28.34 -2.43 23.29
C ALA A 736 28.29 -3.58 24.31
N PRO A 737 27.41 -3.53 25.32
CA PRO A 737 27.11 -4.73 26.12
C PRO A 737 26.23 -5.67 25.27
N SER A 738 26.72 -6.90 25.09
CA SER A 738 25.95 -8.00 24.53
C SER A 738 24.66 -8.21 25.36
N ARG A 739 23.49 -8.04 24.72
CA ARG A 739 22.19 -8.42 25.30
C ARG A 739 22.12 -9.94 25.42
N GLU A 740 22.39 -10.46 26.61
CA GLU A 740 22.00 -11.80 27.01
C GLU A 740 20.47 -11.91 27.06
N ALA A 741 19.98 -12.92 26.36
CA ALA A 741 18.59 -13.32 26.39
C ALA A 741 18.15 -13.69 27.82
N ARG A 742 17.23 -12.95 28.39
CA ARG A 742 16.50 -13.41 29.60
C ARG A 742 15.53 -14.50 29.19
N GLY A 743 15.97 -15.74 29.36
CA GLY A 743 15.13 -16.91 29.35
C GLY A 743 14.35 -17.03 30.67
N HIS A 744 13.08 -17.37 30.55
CA HIS A 744 12.21 -17.71 31.67
C HIS A 744 12.71 -18.96 32.41
N GLY A 745 12.91 -18.83 33.70
CA GLY A 745 13.28 -19.91 34.56
C GLY A 745 12.05 -20.69 35.07
N GLY A 746 12.16 -21.98 35.12
CA GLY A 746 11.39 -22.88 35.95
C GLY A 746 12.36 -23.86 36.63
N PRO A 747 12.10 -24.33 37.85
CA PRO A 747 13.10 -24.86 38.76
C PRO A 747 13.25 -26.39 38.71
N GLY A 748 14.46 -26.87 39.00
CA GLY A 748 14.63 -28.33 39.16
C GLY A 748 16.08 -28.79 39.35
N GLN A 749 16.56 -28.79 40.52
CA GLN A 749 17.50 -29.65 41.27
C GLN A 749 18.49 -30.57 40.47
N GLY A 750 19.76 -30.53 40.94
CA GLY A 750 20.53 -31.75 41.13
C GLY A 750 21.99 -31.72 40.70
N ARG A 751 22.89 -31.39 41.67
CA ARG A 751 24.27 -31.85 41.97
C ARG A 751 25.00 -32.83 41.04
N ARG A 752 26.25 -32.56 40.66
CA ARG A 752 27.56 -33.03 41.22
C ARG A 752 28.68 -33.02 40.14
N ASP A 753 29.73 -32.37 40.52
CA ASP A 753 31.18 -32.69 40.51
C ASP A 753 31.82 -33.34 39.29
N GLY A 754 32.95 -32.72 38.92
CA GLY A 754 34.16 -33.48 38.45
C GLY A 754 34.90 -32.83 37.29
N GLY A 755 35.85 -32.04 37.47
CA GLY A 755 37.30 -32.03 37.27
C GLY A 755 37.85 -32.34 35.83
N GLY A 756 38.75 -31.45 35.36
CA GLY A 756 39.86 -31.90 34.51
C GLY A 756 40.22 -30.97 33.33
N ARG A 757 41.14 -30.11 33.57
CA ARG A 757 42.24 -29.53 32.75
C ARG A 757 42.25 -29.78 31.21
N GLY A 758 42.35 -28.69 30.48
CA GLY A 758 42.90 -28.14 29.28
C GLY A 758 43.92 -28.88 28.41
N PRO A 759 44.57 -28.29 27.40
CA PRO A 759 44.39 -27.00 26.71
C PRO A 759 44.40 -27.07 25.16
N ALA A 760 44.04 -25.96 24.53
CA ALA A 760 44.51 -25.42 23.27
C ALA A 760 44.28 -26.08 21.93
N ALA A 761 43.56 -25.49 21.07
CA ALA A 761 44.03 -25.04 19.74
C ALA A 761 42.97 -24.17 19.06
N GLY A 762 43.37 -22.99 18.62
CA GLY A 762 42.53 -22.02 18.00
C GLY A 762 42.09 -22.44 16.60
N ASN A 763 40.87 -22.01 16.28
CA ASN A 763 40.45 -21.82 14.91
C ASN A 763 39.57 -20.58 14.81
N ASN A 764 40.18 -19.50 14.37
CA ASN A 764 39.53 -18.26 13.95
C ASN A 764 38.62 -18.56 12.73
N LYS A 765 37.35 -18.60 12.95
CA LYS A 765 36.36 -18.35 11.86
C LYS A 765 35.81 -16.93 12.04
N PRO A 766 35.75 -16.12 10.99
CA PRO A 766 35.24 -14.77 11.10
C PRO A 766 33.72 -14.81 11.38
N ARG A 767 33.32 -14.13 12.42
CA ARG A 767 31.93 -13.89 12.78
C ARG A 767 31.34 -12.95 11.73
N ILE A 768 30.44 -13.47 10.91
CA ILE A 768 29.61 -12.66 10.00
C ILE A 768 28.64 -11.89 10.86
N THR A 769 28.90 -10.60 11.07
CA THR A 769 27.93 -9.65 11.57
C THR A 769 26.96 -9.34 10.45
N ALA A 770 25.66 -9.58 10.65
CA ALA A 770 24.61 -9.15 9.73
C ALA A 770 24.67 -7.62 9.56
N PRO A 771 24.68 -7.10 8.32
CA PRO A 771 24.66 -5.66 8.09
C PRO A 771 23.31 -5.08 8.49
N PRO A 772 23.27 -3.84 9.01
CA PRO A 772 22.02 -3.18 9.36
C PRO A 772 21.17 -2.89 8.09
N ALA A 773 19.86 -3.13 8.19
CA ALA A 773 18.88 -3.15 7.10
C ALA A 773 18.61 -1.79 6.39
N ASP A 774 19.33 -0.71 6.70
CA ASP A 774 18.82 0.65 6.47
C ASP A 774 19.45 1.48 5.35
N ASN A 775 20.49 0.99 4.67
CA ASN A 775 21.25 1.85 3.74
C ASN A 775 20.56 2.16 2.40
N ALA A 776 19.70 1.29 1.90
CA ALA A 776 19.01 1.49 0.63
C ALA A 776 17.85 2.50 0.71
N LEU A 777 17.17 2.55 1.85
CA LEU A 777 16.02 3.44 2.08
C LEU A 777 16.44 4.91 2.24
N ALA A 778 17.49 5.19 3.01
CA ALA A 778 18.01 6.54 3.19
C ALA A 778 18.55 7.16 1.88
N ALA A 779 19.12 6.33 1.00
CA ALA A 779 19.59 6.78 -0.31
C ALA A 779 18.44 7.07 -1.29
N ALA A 780 17.32 6.32 -1.20
CA ALA A 780 16.13 6.57 -2.01
C ALA A 780 15.42 7.87 -1.58
N PHE A 781 15.32 8.14 -0.28
CA PHE A 781 14.75 9.39 0.25
C PHE A 781 15.57 10.63 -0.08
N ALA A 782 16.90 10.53 -0.04
CA ALA A 782 17.76 11.65 -0.43
C ALA A 782 17.65 12.01 -1.92
N ARG A 783 17.22 11.09 -2.77
CA ARG A 783 17.00 11.36 -4.20
C ARG A 783 15.59 11.88 -4.53
N ALA A 784 14.55 11.42 -3.85
CA ALA A 784 13.20 11.95 -4.01
C ALA A 784 13.11 13.44 -3.60
N LYS A 785 14.04 13.93 -2.76
CA LYS A 785 14.20 15.35 -2.45
C LYS A 785 15.06 16.12 -3.47
N ARG A 786 15.63 15.49 -4.50
CA ARG A 786 16.51 16.13 -5.51
C ARG A 786 15.96 16.13 -6.94
N SER A 787 14.87 15.46 -7.20
CA SER A 787 14.04 15.56 -8.42
C SER A 787 12.75 16.36 -8.10
#